data_a18f6804063f6b5e82b7bde8d4da6067
#
_entry.id   a18f6804063f6b5e82b7bde8d4da6067
#
_cell.length_a   1.000
_cell.length_b   1.000
_cell.length_c   1.000
_cell.angle_alpha   90.00
_cell.angle_beta   90.00
_cell.angle_gamma   90.00
#
_symmetry.space_group_name_H-M   'P 1'
#
loop_
_entity.id
_entity.type
_entity.pdbx_description
1 polymer ?
#
loop_
_entity_poly.entity_id
_entity_poly.type
_entity_poly.pdbx_seq_one_letter_code
_entity_poly.pdbx_strand_id
1 'polypeptide(L)'
;MAATILRLSLLTAFFLPTLNMANDRPLTVDDLLALESVGNPQVSPDGQWVAYTISSRDTEEDKRTTQIWMVSSDGGTPIPMTSAGYSASNPRWSPDNKYLSFSASKDEDAKSQVWSLNRLGGEAIQVTNVKQGISGFEWSPDGSRLLLIIQDPKASDLTEDKDDDKKPLPHVIDRMQFKRDYVGYLDRRRRHLYVYTPGSENPTQLTSGDYDDSDPVWSPDGKSIAFVSDRSEDPDLHWGTDVWIVEVDDPDSEIIQVTTNEGRDDSPTWSPDGRSIAYRTATGYDVGGSALTPTRYLASTVIGRDERKILTPELDRNVADPMYSADGKTIYFKLEDSGQVHFASVDKDGRRLIRNLEQQVNVRDFSMAGSKTVLLLGRPDQPAEIYQFNDGTLDQLTNVSNKVLDGVSRASVEKLEFERADGTLVEAFYYRPIDFDSSKRYPTILWLHGGPASQFTYDFSTTGQLYAANGYVVIMPNPRGSVGYGEEFAKGTVAKWGERDFEDVMAAVDYGIELGLVDANRLGVGGWSYGGILTNFVITQTDRFKAAMSGASLGLTTANYGHDHYQLMYELEFGLPWEFPERWVKLSPFSKVQNITTPTLWMGGALDWNVPIINSEQMYIGMKRLGRDTQLVVYPGEHHGIRRPSFEKDRLERWLAWFDERLK
;
A
#
# COMPACT_ATOMS: atom_id res chain seq x y z
N MET A 1 36.53 -44.68 -9.93
CA MET A 1 37.31 -43.50 -9.57
C MET A 1 36.58 -42.28 -10.15
N ALA A 2 35.74 -41.69 -9.38
CA ALA A 2 35.01 -40.45 -9.75
C ALA A 2 35.55 -39.33 -8.86
N ALA A 3 36.16 -38.33 -9.48
CA ALA A 3 36.72 -37.17 -8.79
C ALA A 3 35.61 -36.11 -8.58
N THR A 4 35.27 -35.87 -7.33
CA THR A 4 34.40 -34.81 -6.89
C THR A 4 35.17 -33.50 -6.91
N ILE A 5 34.72 -32.55 -7.75
CA ILE A 5 35.30 -31.20 -7.79
C ILE A 5 34.45 -30.33 -6.85
N LEU A 6 35.07 -30.01 -5.72
CA LEU A 6 34.58 -29.04 -4.76
C LEU A 6 34.84 -27.63 -5.34
N ARG A 7 33.79 -26.87 -5.70
CA ARG A 7 33.93 -25.47 -6.03
C ARG A 7 33.83 -24.64 -4.72
N LEU A 8 34.98 -24.15 -4.29
CA LEU A 8 35.10 -23.16 -3.22
C LEU A 8 34.79 -21.79 -3.82
N SER A 9 33.65 -21.22 -3.46
CA SER A 9 33.32 -19.83 -3.77
C SER A 9 33.99 -18.95 -2.70
N LEU A 10 35.06 -18.23 -3.08
CA LEU A 10 35.60 -17.16 -2.23
C LEU A 10 34.64 -15.97 -2.20
N LEU A 11 33.96 -15.80 -1.08
CA LEU A 11 33.32 -14.52 -0.74
C LEU A 11 34.41 -13.54 -0.32
N THR A 12 34.74 -12.58 -1.15
CA THR A 12 35.51 -11.39 -0.79
C THR A 12 34.59 -10.45 -0.01
N ALA A 13 34.67 -10.52 1.32
CA ALA A 13 34.07 -9.52 2.20
C ALA A 13 34.81 -8.19 2.02
N PHE A 14 34.19 -7.21 1.39
CA PHE A 14 34.62 -5.83 1.45
C PHE A 14 34.31 -5.29 2.84
N PHE A 15 35.31 -5.22 3.71
CA PHE A 15 35.26 -4.41 4.93
C PHE A 15 35.25 -2.92 4.52
N LEU A 16 34.09 -2.28 4.49
CA LEU A 16 34.02 -0.84 4.59
C LEU A 16 34.42 -0.44 6.02
N PRO A 17 35.29 0.56 6.22
CA PRO A 17 35.61 1.03 7.54
C PRO A 17 34.36 1.59 8.19
N THR A 18 33.93 0.99 9.30
CA THR A 18 32.96 1.59 10.21
C THR A 18 33.56 2.89 10.71
N LEU A 19 33.07 4.02 10.21
CA LEU A 19 33.25 5.30 10.88
C LEU A 19 32.66 5.15 12.29
N ASN A 20 33.53 5.22 13.28
CA ASN A 20 33.18 5.24 14.69
C ASN A 20 32.35 6.50 14.98
N MET A 21 31.03 6.41 14.87
CA MET A 21 30.09 7.42 15.31
C MET A 21 29.87 7.25 16.81
N ALA A 22 30.88 7.67 17.58
CA ALA A 22 30.83 7.66 19.04
C ALA A 22 29.86 8.78 19.48
N ASN A 23 28.56 8.48 19.57
CA ASN A 23 27.52 9.21 20.33
C ASN A 23 26.11 9.10 19.75
N ASP A 24 25.86 8.23 18.77
CA ASP A 24 24.51 8.05 18.26
C ASP A 24 23.62 7.38 19.32
N ARG A 25 22.43 7.92 19.57
CA ARG A 25 21.47 7.32 20.48
C ARG A 25 20.51 6.36 19.78
N PRO A 26 19.88 5.44 20.51
CA PRO A 26 18.83 4.59 19.96
C PRO A 26 17.62 5.39 19.45
N LEU A 27 16.93 4.84 18.45
CA LEU A 27 15.67 5.35 17.93
C LEU A 27 14.55 5.20 18.98
N THR A 28 13.74 6.24 19.14
CA THR A 28 12.61 6.28 20.09
C THR A 28 11.27 6.36 19.38
N VAL A 29 10.16 6.15 20.11
CA VAL A 29 8.80 6.37 19.59
C VAL A 29 8.60 7.83 19.19
N ASP A 30 9.12 8.80 19.94
CA ASP A 30 8.99 10.22 19.59
C ASP A 30 9.73 10.57 18.30
N ASP A 31 10.88 9.96 18.03
CA ASP A 31 11.57 10.11 16.73
C ASP A 31 10.71 9.60 15.58
N LEU A 32 10.08 8.43 15.74
CA LEU A 32 9.21 7.87 14.72
C LEU A 32 7.99 8.74 14.42
N LEU A 33 7.45 9.41 15.46
CA LEU A 33 6.35 10.36 15.28
C LEU A 33 6.80 11.66 14.61
N ALA A 34 8.03 12.09 14.89
CA ALA A 34 8.63 13.27 14.29
C ALA A 34 9.08 13.06 12.83
N LEU A 35 9.21 11.82 12.37
CA LEU A 35 9.54 11.53 10.97
C LEU A 35 8.44 12.02 10.04
N GLU A 36 8.82 12.86 9.10
CA GLU A 36 7.99 13.30 7.99
C GLU A 36 8.07 12.31 6.83
N SER A 37 6.99 12.20 6.05
CA SER A 37 6.92 11.28 4.91
C SER A 37 6.90 12.05 3.59
N VAL A 38 7.83 11.74 2.70
CA VAL A 38 7.89 12.26 1.33
C VAL A 38 7.00 11.40 0.42
N GLY A 39 6.27 12.00 -0.51
CA GLY A 39 5.39 11.29 -1.42
C GLY A 39 5.05 12.07 -2.69
N ASN A 40 4.33 11.41 -3.62
CA ASN A 40 3.76 12.02 -4.83
C ASN A 40 4.77 12.87 -5.65
N PRO A 41 5.92 12.36 -6.07
CA PRO A 41 6.85 13.12 -6.90
C PRO A 41 6.25 13.40 -8.28
N GLN A 42 6.36 14.66 -8.76
CA GLN A 42 5.86 15.09 -10.06
C GLN A 42 6.92 15.93 -10.74
N VAL A 43 7.54 15.42 -11.80
CA VAL A 43 8.47 16.18 -12.64
C VAL A 43 7.66 17.19 -13.45
N SER A 44 8.12 18.44 -13.51
CA SER A 44 7.51 19.46 -14.36
C SER A 44 7.67 19.10 -15.84
N PRO A 45 6.74 19.51 -16.73
CA PRO A 45 6.84 19.21 -18.18
C PRO A 45 8.15 19.66 -18.84
N ASP A 46 8.77 20.77 -18.34
CA ASP A 46 10.08 21.23 -18.80
C ASP A 46 11.27 20.46 -18.18
N GLY A 47 11.00 19.52 -17.28
CA GLY A 47 12.01 18.70 -16.60
C GLY A 47 12.87 19.45 -15.57
N GLN A 48 12.56 20.71 -15.24
CA GLN A 48 13.42 21.54 -14.38
C GLN A 48 13.11 21.42 -12.89
N TRP A 49 11.88 21.01 -12.54
CA TRP A 49 11.40 20.98 -11.17
C TRP A 49 10.73 19.66 -10.84
N VAL A 50 10.79 19.31 -9.57
CA VAL A 50 10.03 18.19 -8.99
C VAL A 50 9.13 18.75 -7.89
N ALA A 51 7.81 18.66 -8.06
CA ALA A 51 6.86 18.90 -7.00
C ALA A 51 6.62 17.60 -6.22
N TYR A 52 6.39 17.69 -4.92
CA TYR A 52 6.16 16.52 -4.08
C TYR A 52 5.42 16.92 -2.80
N THR A 53 4.95 15.93 -2.05
CA THR A 53 4.29 16.13 -0.77
C THR A 53 5.21 15.79 0.39
N ILE A 54 5.09 16.55 1.49
CA ILE A 54 5.59 16.20 2.81
C ILE A 54 4.39 16.09 3.75
N SER A 55 4.23 14.92 4.37
CA SER A 55 3.22 14.69 5.39
C SER A 55 3.86 14.61 6.75
N SER A 56 3.34 15.39 7.71
CA SER A 56 3.80 15.46 9.08
C SER A 56 2.67 15.15 10.08
N ARG A 57 3.06 14.85 11.32
CA ARG A 57 2.16 14.64 12.45
C ARG A 57 2.23 15.87 13.35
N ASP A 58 1.11 16.50 13.56
CA ASP A 58 0.95 17.53 14.58
C ASP A 58 0.44 16.84 15.85
N THR A 59 1.33 16.71 16.85
CA THR A 59 1.00 16.05 18.12
C THR A 59 0.24 16.97 19.09
N GLU A 60 0.26 18.28 18.88
CA GLU A 60 -0.48 19.25 19.70
C GLU A 60 -1.95 19.32 19.25
N GLU A 61 -2.18 19.42 17.94
CA GLU A 61 -3.52 19.43 17.33
C GLU A 61 -4.07 18.02 17.09
N ASP A 62 -3.25 17.01 17.37
CA ASP A 62 -3.56 15.56 17.20
C ASP A 62 -4.07 15.20 15.79
N LYS A 63 -3.45 15.80 14.78
CA LYS A 63 -3.82 15.63 13.37
C LYS A 63 -2.60 15.44 12.46
N ARG A 64 -2.85 14.96 11.25
CA ARG A 64 -1.86 14.91 10.18
C ARG A 64 -2.08 16.06 9.21
N THR A 65 -0.99 16.64 8.74
CA THR A 65 -0.99 17.69 7.71
C THR A 65 -0.10 17.28 6.56
N THR A 66 -0.47 17.71 5.37
CA THR A 66 0.31 17.45 4.15
C THR A 66 0.53 18.77 3.44
N GLN A 67 1.77 19.05 3.09
CA GLN A 67 2.18 20.24 2.36
C GLN A 67 2.82 19.87 1.03
N ILE A 68 2.71 20.77 0.05
CA ILE A 68 3.38 20.63 -1.24
C ILE A 68 4.67 21.43 -1.22
N TRP A 69 5.72 20.79 -1.67
CA TRP A 69 7.07 21.32 -1.83
C TRP A 69 7.52 21.16 -3.27
N MET A 70 8.53 21.90 -3.67
CA MET A 70 9.24 21.67 -4.93
C MET A 70 10.75 21.78 -4.72
N VAL A 71 11.50 21.08 -5.56
CA VAL A 71 12.95 21.15 -5.62
C VAL A 71 13.39 21.15 -7.09
N SER A 72 14.52 21.80 -7.41
CA SER A 72 15.09 21.67 -8.75
C SER A 72 15.45 20.22 -9.06
N SER A 73 15.22 19.77 -10.28
CA SER A 73 15.61 18.42 -10.72
C SER A 73 17.13 18.23 -10.73
N ASP A 74 17.90 19.31 -10.71
CA ASP A 74 19.38 19.28 -10.61
C ASP A 74 19.85 19.42 -9.15
N GLY A 75 18.92 19.34 -8.16
CA GLY A 75 19.20 19.52 -6.74
C GLY A 75 19.11 20.96 -6.28
N GLY A 76 19.35 21.18 -4.99
CA GLY A 76 19.30 22.51 -4.37
C GLY A 76 18.39 22.57 -3.15
N THR A 77 18.06 23.78 -2.71
CA THR A 77 17.21 23.98 -1.53
C THR A 77 15.74 23.77 -1.89
N PRO A 78 15.03 22.86 -1.20
CA PRO A 78 13.59 22.69 -1.36
C PRO A 78 12.80 23.95 -1.00
N ILE A 79 11.72 24.20 -1.72
CA ILE A 79 10.86 25.38 -1.59
C ILE A 79 9.45 24.92 -1.16
N PRO A 80 8.92 25.38 -0.01
CA PRO A 80 7.53 25.10 0.37
C PRO A 80 6.59 25.89 -0.56
N MET A 81 5.62 25.19 -1.15
CA MET A 81 4.65 25.80 -2.07
C MET A 81 3.31 26.08 -1.38
N THR A 82 2.99 25.35 -0.32
CA THR A 82 1.78 25.58 0.47
C THR A 82 2.12 25.82 1.95
N SER A 83 1.25 26.59 2.64
CA SER A 83 1.42 26.86 4.06
C SER A 83 1.00 25.67 4.94
N ALA A 84 1.46 25.65 6.21
CA ALA A 84 1.08 24.63 7.19
C ALA A 84 -0.38 24.72 7.68
N GLY A 85 -1.13 25.75 7.31
CA GLY A 85 -2.48 26.01 7.85
C GLY A 85 -3.57 25.06 7.32
N TYR A 86 -3.31 24.30 6.26
CA TYR A 86 -4.25 23.33 5.67
C TYR A 86 -3.49 22.21 4.95
N SER A 87 -4.17 21.07 4.76
CA SER A 87 -3.60 19.97 3.99
C SER A 87 -3.82 20.18 2.49
N ALA A 88 -2.73 20.04 1.72
CA ALA A 88 -2.72 20.07 0.27
C ALA A 88 -2.07 18.78 -0.27
N SER A 89 -2.69 18.15 -1.27
CA SER A 89 -2.27 16.88 -1.82
C SER A 89 -2.41 16.84 -3.35
N ASN A 90 -1.94 15.75 -3.95
CA ASN A 90 -2.09 15.49 -5.38
C ASN A 90 -1.55 16.65 -6.27
N PRO A 91 -0.25 17.02 -6.15
CA PRO A 91 0.33 18.06 -7.00
C PRO A 91 0.29 17.67 -8.48
N ARG A 92 -0.07 18.63 -9.35
CA ARG A 92 -0.08 18.47 -10.81
C ARG A 92 0.40 19.76 -11.47
N TRP A 93 1.39 19.64 -12.34
CA TRP A 93 1.85 20.75 -13.14
C TRP A 93 0.88 21.07 -14.28
N SER A 94 0.64 22.35 -14.54
CA SER A 94 0.02 22.73 -15.82
C SER A 94 0.99 22.43 -16.97
N PRO A 95 0.49 22.02 -18.17
CA PRO A 95 1.35 21.68 -19.30
C PRO A 95 2.29 22.81 -19.76
N ASP A 96 1.93 24.08 -19.50
CA ASP A 96 2.75 25.25 -19.80
C ASP A 96 3.79 25.60 -18.72
N ASN A 97 3.94 24.77 -17.69
CA ASN A 97 4.84 24.93 -16.53
C ASN A 97 4.59 26.17 -15.64
N LYS A 98 3.48 26.89 -15.83
CA LYS A 98 3.26 28.12 -15.06
C LYS A 98 2.65 27.87 -13.70
N TYR A 99 1.79 26.85 -13.60
CA TYR A 99 1.01 26.59 -12.41
C TYR A 99 1.30 25.21 -11.83
N LEU A 100 1.30 25.15 -10.51
CA LEU A 100 1.24 23.93 -9.74
C LEU A 100 -0.16 23.86 -9.12
N SER A 101 -0.96 22.91 -9.57
CA SER A 101 -2.31 22.69 -9.07
C SER A 101 -2.33 21.55 -8.06
N PHE A 102 -3.29 21.57 -7.14
CA PHE A 102 -3.39 20.59 -6.07
C PHE A 102 -4.81 20.51 -5.51
N SER A 103 -5.11 19.43 -4.83
CA SER A 103 -6.35 19.23 -4.07
C SER A 103 -6.20 19.77 -2.66
N ALA A 104 -7.13 20.59 -2.20
CA ALA A 104 -7.17 21.05 -0.81
C ALA A 104 -8.60 21.40 -0.36
N SER A 105 -8.82 21.24 0.97
CA SER A 105 -9.96 21.81 1.72
C SER A 105 -9.36 22.84 2.68
N LYS A 106 -9.68 24.12 2.50
CA LYS A 106 -9.06 25.16 3.34
C LYS A 106 -9.82 25.44 4.63
N ASP A 107 -11.07 25.02 4.70
CA ASP A 107 -11.90 25.12 5.91
C ASP A 107 -12.28 23.71 6.39
N GLU A 108 -12.56 23.57 7.70
CA GLU A 108 -12.79 22.27 8.33
C GLU A 108 -13.98 21.48 7.73
N ASP A 109 -15.04 22.20 7.33
CA ASP A 109 -16.22 21.61 6.68
C ASP A 109 -16.21 21.71 5.14
N ALA A 110 -15.15 22.29 4.56
CA ALA A 110 -15.08 22.50 3.12
C ALA A 110 -14.78 21.19 2.39
N LYS A 111 -15.42 21.05 1.23
CA LYS A 111 -15.12 19.94 0.31
C LYS A 111 -13.82 20.20 -0.44
N SER A 112 -13.09 19.12 -0.76
CA SER A 112 -11.86 19.20 -1.55
C SER A 112 -12.11 19.83 -2.92
N GLN A 113 -11.29 20.81 -3.29
CA GLN A 113 -11.33 21.53 -4.56
C GLN A 113 -9.97 21.55 -5.21
N VAL A 114 -9.90 21.85 -6.51
CA VAL A 114 -8.65 22.16 -7.20
C VAL A 114 -8.26 23.60 -6.87
N TRP A 115 -7.05 23.75 -6.38
CA TRP A 115 -6.36 25.03 -6.19
C TRP A 115 -5.17 25.11 -7.12
N SER A 116 -4.79 26.28 -7.53
CA SER A 116 -3.67 26.51 -8.43
C SER A 116 -2.79 27.65 -7.94
N LEU A 117 -1.49 27.41 -7.92
CA LEU A 117 -0.47 28.37 -7.48
C LEU A 117 0.49 28.64 -8.63
N ASN A 118 0.78 29.92 -8.88
CA ASN A 118 1.82 30.27 -9.83
C ASN A 118 3.18 29.81 -9.29
N ARG A 119 3.97 29.11 -10.13
CA ARG A 119 5.30 28.61 -9.76
C ARG A 119 6.25 29.69 -9.24
N LEU A 120 6.11 30.92 -9.71
CA LEU A 120 6.97 32.06 -9.33
C LEU A 120 6.54 32.73 -8.01
N GLY A 121 5.46 32.27 -7.40
CA GLY A 121 4.93 32.79 -6.13
C GLY A 121 3.57 33.45 -6.26
N GLY A 122 3.08 34.00 -5.16
CA GLY A 122 1.74 34.55 -5.02
C GLY A 122 0.84 33.65 -4.16
N GLU A 123 -0.44 33.97 -4.12
CA GLU A 123 -1.43 33.16 -3.40
C GLU A 123 -2.06 32.12 -4.33
N ALA A 124 -2.37 30.96 -3.75
CA ALA A 124 -3.13 29.93 -4.46
C ALA A 124 -4.57 30.39 -4.67
N ILE A 125 -5.06 30.27 -5.90
CA ILE A 125 -6.44 30.55 -6.27
C ILE A 125 -7.24 29.26 -6.37
N GLN A 126 -8.49 29.29 -5.93
CA GLN A 126 -9.43 28.20 -6.11
C GLN A 126 -9.88 28.15 -7.57
N VAL A 127 -9.70 27.01 -8.23
CA VAL A 127 -10.04 26.80 -9.64
C VAL A 127 -11.44 26.22 -9.79
N THR A 128 -11.83 25.28 -8.91
CA THR A 128 -13.14 24.61 -8.94
C THR A 128 -13.98 24.99 -7.73
N ASN A 129 -15.31 24.96 -7.90
CA ASN A 129 -16.28 25.13 -6.82
C ASN A 129 -17.40 24.10 -6.95
N VAL A 130 -17.02 22.82 -6.89
CA VAL A 130 -17.93 21.68 -6.98
C VAL A 130 -18.61 21.46 -5.62
N LYS A 131 -19.93 21.44 -5.58
CA LYS A 131 -20.70 21.30 -4.32
C LYS A 131 -20.36 20.00 -3.56
N GLN A 132 -20.19 18.90 -4.27
CA GLN A 132 -19.81 17.60 -3.69
C GLN A 132 -18.31 17.51 -3.35
N GLY A 133 -17.47 18.44 -3.88
CA GLY A 133 -16.04 18.32 -3.91
C GLY A 133 -15.54 17.41 -5.02
N ILE A 134 -14.22 17.22 -5.07
CA ILE A 134 -13.57 16.36 -6.03
C ILE A 134 -12.80 15.24 -5.31
N SER A 135 -12.72 14.07 -5.95
CA SER A 135 -11.88 12.95 -5.49
C SER A 135 -10.51 12.88 -6.20
N GLY A 136 -10.41 13.51 -7.38
CA GLY A 136 -9.18 13.57 -8.18
C GLY A 136 -9.32 14.56 -9.32
N PHE A 137 -8.18 14.95 -9.89
CA PHE A 137 -8.15 15.81 -11.08
C PHE A 137 -6.89 15.62 -11.89
N GLU A 138 -6.96 15.99 -13.20
CA GLU A 138 -5.81 16.01 -14.11
C GLU A 138 -5.99 17.11 -15.17
N TRP A 139 -4.87 17.74 -15.61
CA TRP A 139 -4.90 18.69 -16.69
C TRP A 139 -5.02 18.01 -18.06
N SER A 140 -5.82 18.60 -18.97
CA SER A 140 -5.74 18.21 -20.39
C SER A 140 -4.35 18.52 -20.95
N PRO A 141 -3.87 17.78 -21.97
CA PRO A 141 -2.54 17.98 -22.54
C PRO A 141 -2.27 19.41 -23.06
N ASP A 142 -3.31 20.13 -23.50
CA ASP A 142 -3.25 21.52 -23.96
C ASP A 142 -3.38 22.54 -22.82
N GLY A 143 -3.66 22.11 -21.60
CA GLY A 143 -3.84 22.96 -20.41
C GLY A 143 -5.13 23.78 -20.39
N SER A 144 -6.07 23.54 -21.30
CA SER A 144 -7.32 24.30 -21.40
C SER A 144 -8.42 23.80 -20.49
N ARG A 145 -8.36 22.53 -20.05
CA ARG A 145 -9.41 21.84 -19.30
C ARG A 145 -8.83 21.01 -18.15
N LEU A 146 -9.67 20.70 -17.18
CA LEU A 146 -9.42 19.75 -16.10
C LEU A 146 -10.37 18.56 -16.24
N LEU A 147 -9.84 17.36 -16.14
CA LEU A 147 -10.59 16.16 -15.84
C LEU A 147 -10.81 16.11 -14.34
N LEU A 148 -12.03 15.84 -13.89
CA LEU A 148 -12.42 15.74 -12.48
C LEU A 148 -13.09 14.40 -12.20
N ILE A 149 -12.85 13.85 -11.04
CA ILE A 149 -13.60 12.71 -10.49
C ILE A 149 -14.53 13.27 -9.42
N ILE A 150 -15.83 13.15 -9.63
CA ILE A 150 -16.86 13.69 -8.74
C ILE A 150 -17.83 12.58 -8.36
N GLN A 151 -18.15 12.48 -7.04
CA GLN A 151 -19.18 11.57 -6.57
C GLN A 151 -20.57 12.16 -6.81
N ASP A 152 -21.55 11.31 -7.08
CA ASP A 152 -22.95 11.70 -7.19
C ASP A 152 -23.39 12.53 -5.97
N PRO A 153 -24.31 13.49 -6.16
CA PRO A 153 -24.82 14.30 -5.07
C PRO A 153 -25.62 13.46 -4.06
N LYS A 154 -25.60 13.84 -2.80
CA LYS A 154 -26.55 13.30 -1.82
C LYS A 154 -27.97 13.78 -2.15
N ALA A 155 -28.98 13.03 -1.73
CA ALA A 155 -30.38 13.47 -1.87
C ALA A 155 -30.62 14.84 -1.21
N SER A 156 -29.97 15.10 -0.06
CA SER A 156 -30.01 16.41 0.61
C SER A 156 -29.34 17.53 -0.20
N ASP A 157 -28.37 17.21 -1.06
CA ASP A 157 -27.72 18.20 -1.92
C ASP A 157 -28.62 18.68 -3.06
N LEU A 158 -29.67 17.91 -3.39
CA LEU A 158 -30.66 18.19 -4.45
C LEU A 158 -31.87 18.97 -3.95
N THR A 159 -32.04 19.12 -2.61
CA THR A 159 -33.16 19.87 -1.99
C THR A 159 -32.65 21.18 -1.42
N GLU A 160 -33.51 22.20 -1.42
CA GLU A 160 -33.23 23.50 -0.77
C GLU A 160 -33.38 23.45 0.76
N ASP A 161 -33.89 22.35 1.30
CA ASP A 161 -34.27 22.20 2.71
C ASP A 161 -33.07 21.79 3.55
N LYS A 162 -32.34 22.78 4.09
CA LYS A 162 -31.13 22.60 4.93
C LYS A 162 -31.42 21.96 6.29
N ASP A 163 -32.67 21.75 6.69
CA ASP A 163 -33.02 21.16 7.99
C ASP A 163 -33.03 19.62 7.99
N ASP A 164 -33.11 18.98 6.83
CA ASP A 164 -33.05 17.50 6.71
C ASP A 164 -31.65 16.92 6.92
N ASP A 165 -30.59 17.69 6.69
CA ASP A 165 -29.20 17.26 6.95
C ASP A 165 -28.87 17.03 8.45
N LYS A 166 -29.71 17.54 9.35
CA LYS A 166 -29.48 17.47 10.81
C LYS A 166 -30.08 16.25 11.49
N LYS A 167 -30.97 15.54 10.82
CA LYS A 167 -31.63 14.35 11.41
C LYS A 167 -31.00 13.08 10.83
N PRO A 168 -30.45 12.20 11.68
CA PRO A 168 -29.94 10.92 11.20
C PRO A 168 -31.09 10.10 10.61
N LEU A 169 -30.95 9.72 9.34
CA LEU A 169 -31.89 8.83 8.65
C LEU A 169 -31.41 7.38 8.76
N PRO A 170 -32.32 6.39 8.74
CA PRO A 170 -31.93 4.99 8.67
C PRO A 170 -31.23 4.68 7.34
N HIS A 171 -30.21 3.85 7.39
CA HIS A 171 -29.60 3.29 6.19
C HIS A 171 -30.52 2.19 5.64
N VAL A 172 -31.00 2.36 4.41
CA VAL A 172 -31.76 1.34 3.68
C VAL A 172 -30.81 0.68 2.69
N ILE A 173 -30.59 -0.62 2.86
CA ILE A 173 -29.56 -1.38 2.14
C ILE A 173 -30.26 -2.44 1.29
N ASP A 174 -29.98 -2.40 -0.01
CA ASP A 174 -30.55 -3.29 -1.03
C ASP A 174 -29.50 -3.76 -2.04
N ARG A 175 -28.21 -3.75 -1.63
CA ARG A 175 -27.06 -4.16 -2.44
C ARG A 175 -26.09 -5.02 -1.63
N MET A 176 -25.25 -5.81 -2.30
CA MET A 176 -24.29 -6.73 -1.65
C MET A 176 -23.12 -5.96 -1.01
N GLN A 177 -22.48 -5.06 -1.75
CA GLN A 177 -21.41 -4.22 -1.21
C GLN A 177 -21.99 -2.99 -0.51
N PHE A 178 -22.19 -3.06 0.80
CA PHE A 178 -22.90 -2.02 1.55
C PHE A 178 -22.04 -1.32 2.62
N LYS A 179 -20.80 -1.73 2.79
CA LYS A 179 -19.85 -1.12 3.74
C LYS A 179 -18.47 -0.95 3.09
N ARG A 180 -17.77 0.08 3.52
CA ARG A 180 -16.35 0.28 3.18
C ARG A 180 -15.63 0.94 4.35
N ASP A 181 -14.42 0.49 4.64
CA ASP A 181 -13.60 1.12 5.68
C ASP A 181 -13.30 2.58 5.34
N TYR A 182 -13.22 3.43 6.34
CA TYR A 182 -13.13 4.90 6.25
C TYR A 182 -14.35 5.61 5.63
N VAL A 183 -15.34 4.89 5.13
CA VAL A 183 -16.56 5.46 4.53
C VAL A 183 -17.81 5.16 5.37
N GLY A 184 -17.91 3.95 5.91
CA GLY A 184 -19.06 3.45 6.64
C GLY A 184 -20.06 2.73 5.73
N TYR A 185 -21.37 2.92 5.99
CA TYR A 185 -22.43 2.37 5.14
C TYR A 185 -22.46 3.09 3.79
N LEU A 186 -22.48 2.29 2.72
CA LEU A 186 -22.56 2.78 1.34
C LEU A 186 -24.00 2.99 0.94
N ASP A 187 -24.24 4.02 0.15
CA ASP A 187 -25.46 4.25 -0.63
C ASP A 187 -25.19 3.93 -2.12
N ARG A 188 -26.10 4.32 -3.02
CA ARG A 188 -25.96 4.07 -4.45
C ARG A 188 -25.21 5.17 -5.21
N ARG A 189 -24.61 6.12 -4.50
CA ARG A 189 -23.82 7.17 -5.15
C ARG A 189 -22.54 6.59 -5.72
N ARG A 190 -22.27 6.93 -6.98
CA ARG A 190 -21.09 6.50 -7.73
C ARG A 190 -20.17 7.68 -8.01
N ARG A 191 -18.97 7.40 -8.39
CA ARG A 191 -17.98 8.38 -8.85
C ARG A 191 -17.94 8.35 -10.36
N HIS A 192 -18.04 9.56 -10.96
CA HIS A 192 -18.06 9.73 -12.39
C HIS A 192 -17.03 10.74 -12.86
N LEU A 193 -16.76 10.71 -14.17
CA LEU A 193 -15.80 11.57 -14.84
C LEU A 193 -16.51 12.81 -15.36
N TYR A 194 -15.87 13.96 -15.16
CA TYR A 194 -16.32 15.26 -15.59
C TYR A 194 -15.18 16.03 -16.24
N VAL A 195 -15.50 16.88 -17.20
CA VAL A 195 -14.55 17.86 -17.75
C VAL A 195 -14.97 19.25 -17.32
N TYR A 196 -13.99 20.03 -16.88
CA TYR A 196 -14.19 21.39 -16.41
C TYR A 196 -13.26 22.36 -17.16
N THR A 197 -13.81 23.40 -17.77
CA THR A 197 -13.05 24.52 -18.33
C THR A 197 -12.88 25.58 -17.24
N PRO A 198 -11.66 25.95 -16.81
CA PRO A 198 -11.47 26.97 -15.79
C PRO A 198 -12.19 28.27 -16.13
N GLY A 199 -13.03 28.72 -15.19
CA GLY A 199 -13.91 29.88 -15.35
C GLY A 199 -15.32 29.59 -15.84
N SER A 200 -15.65 28.36 -16.24
CA SER A 200 -17.05 27.94 -16.47
C SER A 200 -17.81 27.81 -15.15
N GLU A 201 -19.14 27.86 -15.21
CA GLU A 201 -19.98 27.78 -14.03
C GLU A 201 -20.01 26.36 -13.47
N ASN A 202 -20.15 25.34 -14.31
CA ASN A 202 -20.27 23.94 -13.91
C ASN A 202 -19.39 23.04 -14.76
N PRO A 203 -18.91 21.90 -14.21
CA PRO A 203 -18.27 20.85 -15.00
C PRO A 203 -19.30 20.11 -15.88
N THR A 204 -18.86 19.60 -17.02
CA THR A 204 -19.64 18.73 -17.91
C THR A 204 -19.41 17.27 -17.55
N GLN A 205 -20.48 16.54 -17.27
CA GLN A 205 -20.41 15.10 -16.98
C GLN A 205 -20.14 14.30 -18.26
N LEU A 206 -19.21 13.34 -18.20
CA LEU A 206 -18.86 12.45 -19.30
C LEU A 206 -19.38 11.04 -19.10
N THR A 207 -19.42 10.56 -17.87
CA THR A 207 -19.85 9.19 -17.53
C THR A 207 -20.96 9.20 -16.49
N SER A 208 -21.81 8.18 -16.52
CA SER A 208 -22.94 8.01 -15.60
C SER A 208 -23.30 6.52 -15.47
N GLY A 209 -24.20 6.19 -14.55
CA GLY A 209 -24.70 4.84 -14.33
C GLY A 209 -24.40 4.31 -12.94
N ASP A 210 -24.79 3.08 -12.61
CA ASP A 210 -24.55 2.45 -11.31
C ASP A 210 -23.14 1.83 -11.23
N TYR A 211 -22.11 2.58 -11.63
CA TYR A 211 -20.71 2.17 -11.73
C TYR A 211 -19.78 3.23 -11.13
N ASP A 212 -18.72 2.79 -10.45
CA ASP A 212 -17.61 3.68 -10.10
C ASP A 212 -16.61 3.75 -11.26
N ASP A 213 -16.22 4.95 -11.67
CA ASP A 213 -15.16 5.20 -12.64
C ASP A 213 -13.90 5.66 -11.91
N SER A 214 -12.74 5.13 -12.29
CA SER A 214 -11.43 5.36 -11.64
C SER A 214 -10.28 5.40 -12.65
N ASP A 215 -9.09 5.77 -12.18
CA ASP A 215 -7.84 5.79 -12.93
C ASP A 215 -7.92 6.44 -14.33
N PRO A 216 -8.59 7.61 -14.48
CA PRO A 216 -8.74 8.23 -15.77
C PRO A 216 -7.45 8.89 -16.26
N VAL A 217 -7.15 8.75 -17.56
CA VAL A 217 -6.00 9.36 -18.22
C VAL A 217 -6.39 9.95 -19.57
N TRP A 218 -5.92 11.18 -19.85
CA TRP A 218 -6.13 11.85 -21.11
C TRP A 218 -5.39 11.16 -22.28
N SER A 219 -6.04 11.06 -23.43
CA SER A 219 -5.32 10.77 -24.69
C SER A 219 -4.33 11.91 -25.01
N PRO A 220 -3.21 11.65 -25.69
CA PRO A 220 -2.22 12.67 -26.00
C PRO A 220 -2.74 13.88 -26.80
N ASP A 221 -3.81 13.69 -27.59
CA ASP A 221 -4.46 14.74 -28.38
C ASP A 221 -5.59 15.47 -27.62
N GLY A 222 -5.87 15.05 -26.37
CA GLY A 222 -6.88 15.66 -25.50
C GLY A 222 -8.34 15.45 -25.92
N LYS A 223 -8.61 14.47 -26.80
CA LYS A 223 -9.98 14.23 -27.30
C LYS A 223 -10.71 13.12 -26.59
N SER A 224 -9.98 12.19 -26.00
CA SER A 224 -10.55 11.02 -25.32
C SER A 224 -9.94 10.86 -23.93
N ILE A 225 -10.65 10.14 -23.07
CA ILE A 225 -10.17 9.71 -21.74
C ILE A 225 -10.29 8.21 -21.66
N ALA A 226 -9.19 7.53 -21.35
CA ALA A 226 -9.23 6.14 -20.94
C ALA A 226 -9.42 6.07 -19.41
N PHE A 227 -10.22 5.13 -18.93
CA PHE A 227 -10.54 4.98 -17.51
C PHE A 227 -10.86 3.53 -17.16
N VAL A 228 -10.93 3.23 -15.88
CA VAL A 228 -11.24 1.90 -15.34
C VAL A 228 -12.64 1.88 -14.74
N SER A 229 -13.43 0.88 -15.07
CA SER A 229 -14.78 0.70 -14.53
C SER A 229 -15.18 -0.78 -14.57
N ASP A 230 -15.98 -1.21 -13.60
CA ASP A 230 -16.74 -2.45 -13.67
C ASP A 230 -18.17 -2.12 -14.12
N ARG A 231 -18.47 -2.44 -15.37
CA ARG A 231 -19.79 -2.20 -15.99
C ARG A 231 -20.54 -3.51 -16.24
N SER A 232 -20.26 -4.53 -15.41
CA SER A 232 -21.03 -5.76 -15.37
C SER A 232 -22.46 -5.52 -14.88
N GLU A 233 -23.35 -6.50 -15.05
CA GLU A 233 -24.76 -6.45 -14.64
C GLU A 233 -24.88 -6.21 -13.11
N ASP A 234 -23.99 -6.81 -12.32
CA ASP A 234 -23.91 -6.61 -10.86
C ASP A 234 -22.44 -6.43 -10.43
N PRO A 235 -21.95 -5.17 -10.37
CA PRO A 235 -20.58 -4.86 -9.95
C PRO A 235 -20.25 -5.28 -8.51
N ASP A 236 -21.25 -5.49 -7.66
CA ASP A 236 -21.05 -5.95 -6.29
C ASP A 236 -20.72 -7.45 -6.20
N LEU A 237 -21.04 -8.21 -7.24
CA LEU A 237 -20.76 -9.66 -7.35
C LEU A 237 -19.65 -9.98 -8.35
N HIS A 238 -19.08 -8.96 -8.97
CA HIS A 238 -17.99 -9.12 -9.92
C HIS A 238 -16.68 -8.57 -9.36
N TRP A 239 -15.57 -9.28 -9.57
CA TRP A 239 -14.26 -8.86 -9.06
C TRP A 239 -13.35 -8.27 -10.16
N GLY A 240 -13.79 -8.31 -11.40
CA GLY A 240 -13.08 -7.77 -12.55
C GLY A 240 -13.25 -6.26 -12.72
N THR A 241 -12.40 -5.67 -13.52
CA THR A 241 -12.54 -4.30 -14.04
C THR A 241 -11.98 -4.28 -15.46
N ASP A 242 -12.51 -3.40 -16.30
CA ASP A 242 -12.02 -3.20 -17.65
C ASP A 242 -11.57 -1.76 -17.89
N VAL A 243 -10.73 -1.57 -18.91
CA VAL A 243 -10.37 -0.27 -19.45
C VAL A 243 -11.42 0.15 -20.49
N TRP A 244 -11.90 1.36 -20.34
CA TRP A 244 -12.91 2.00 -21.18
C TRP A 244 -12.41 3.30 -21.76
N ILE A 245 -13.00 3.79 -22.86
CA ILE A 245 -12.72 5.10 -23.45
C ILE A 245 -14.02 5.88 -23.62
N VAL A 246 -13.95 7.18 -23.30
CA VAL A 246 -15.03 8.16 -23.57
C VAL A 246 -14.48 9.34 -24.35
N GLU A 247 -15.24 9.84 -25.34
CA GLU A 247 -14.92 11.06 -26.10
C GLU A 247 -15.29 12.28 -25.27
N VAL A 248 -14.44 13.31 -25.30
CA VAL A 248 -14.58 14.48 -24.41
C VAL A 248 -15.54 15.51 -25.00
N ASP A 249 -15.50 15.74 -26.30
CA ASP A 249 -16.28 16.77 -26.98
C ASP A 249 -17.67 16.27 -27.45
N ASP A 250 -17.95 14.99 -27.23
CA ASP A 250 -19.26 14.36 -27.50
C ASP A 250 -19.68 13.50 -26.29
N PRO A 251 -20.23 14.12 -25.24
CA PRO A 251 -20.65 13.40 -24.03
C PRO A 251 -21.79 12.41 -24.25
N ASP A 252 -22.49 12.48 -25.38
CA ASP A 252 -23.54 11.53 -25.80
C ASP A 252 -22.95 10.36 -26.61
N SER A 253 -21.64 10.37 -26.90
CA SER A 253 -20.97 9.27 -27.62
C SER A 253 -21.01 7.97 -26.81
N GLU A 254 -21.00 6.85 -27.53
CA GLU A 254 -20.91 5.53 -26.92
C GLU A 254 -19.57 5.37 -26.16
N ILE A 255 -19.63 4.92 -24.91
CA ILE A 255 -18.44 4.54 -24.13
C ILE A 255 -17.91 3.23 -24.69
N ILE A 256 -16.65 3.23 -25.14
CA ILE A 256 -16.01 2.10 -25.82
C ILE A 256 -15.29 1.22 -24.80
N GLN A 257 -15.63 -0.06 -24.74
CA GLN A 257 -14.89 -1.06 -24.00
C GLN A 257 -13.59 -1.39 -24.73
N VAL A 258 -12.44 -1.29 -24.06
CA VAL A 258 -11.10 -1.55 -24.63
C VAL A 258 -10.60 -2.93 -24.29
N THR A 259 -10.91 -3.39 -23.08
CA THR A 259 -10.51 -4.71 -22.59
C THR A 259 -11.75 -5.53 -22.22
N THR A 260 -11.65 -6.87 -22.28
CA THR A 260 -12.79 -7.80 -22.13
C THR A 260 -12.40 -9.07 -21.39
N ASN A 261 -11.31 -9.05 -20.60
CA ASN A 261 -10.88 -10.27 -19.91
C ASN A 261 -11.69 -10.48 -18.62
N GLU A 262 -11.75 -11.73 -18.13
CA GLU A 262 -12.47 -12.07 -16.89
C GLU A 262 -11.78 -11.57 -15.63
N GLY A 263 -10.50 -11.16 -15.74
CA GLY A 263 -9.72 -10.64 -14.62
C GLY A 263 -9.83 -9.13 -14.50
N ARG A 264 -8.95 -8.57 -13.67
CA ARG A 264 -8.89 -7.14 -13.46
C ARG A 264 -7.90 -6.48 -14.39
N ASP A 265 -8.37 -5.53 -15.20
CA ASP A 265 -7.56 -4.63 -16.01
C ASP A 265 -7.63 -3.22 -15.41
N ASP A 266 -6.47 -2.63 -15.10
CA ASP A 266 -6.37 -1.32 -14.46
C ASP A 266 -5.08 -0.57 -14.83
N SER A 267 -4.91 0.66 -14.28
CA SER A 267 -3.74 1.51 -14.49
C SER A 267 -3.41 1.76 -15.98
N PRO A 268 -4.38 2.23 -16.80
CA PRO A 268 -4.14 2.47 -18.22
C PRO A 268 -3.14 3.63 -18.44
N THR A 269 -2.33 3.53 -19.49
CA THR A 269 -1.47 4.59 -19.97
C THR A 269 -1.44 4.61 -21.49
N TRP A 270 -1.58 5.78 -22.09
CA TRP A 270 -1.58 5.95 -23.55
C TRP A 270 -0.17 5.91 -24.12
N SER A 271 0.00 5.28 -25.29
CA SER A 271 1.19 5.50 -26.10
C SER A 271 1.22 6.96 -26.58
N PRO A 272 2.42 7.58 -26.72
CA PRO A 272 2.52 8.99 -27.14
C PRO A 272 1.89 9.31 -28.49
N ASP A 273 1.72 8.31 -29.37
CA ASP A 273 1.03 8.46 -30.66
C ASP A 273 -0.50 8.29 -30.59
N GLY A 274 -1.05 8.03 -29.39
CA GLY A 274 -2.47 7.85 -29.14
C GLY A 274 -3.10 6.60 -29.73
N ARG A 275 -2.31 5.64 -30.21
CA ARG A 275 -2.83 4.46 -30.92
C ARG A 275 -2.99 3.23 -30.05
N SER A 276 -2.32 3.20 -28.92
CA SER A 276 -2.31 2.04 -28.01
C SER A 276 -2.46 2.47 -26.58
N ILE A 277 -2.98 1.56 -25.75
CA ILE A 277 -2.98 1.67 -24.30
C ILE A 277 -2.18 0.50 -23.76
N ALA A 278 -1.26 0.77 -22.83
CA ALA A 278 -0.68 -0.22 -21.95
C ALA A 278 -1.41 -0.18 -20.61
N TYR A 279 -1.53 -1.33 -19.97
CA TYR A 279 -2.29 -1.46 -18.73
C TYR A 279 -1.81 -2.68 -17.95
N ARG A 280 -2.17 -2.72 -16.67
CA ARG A 280 -1.96 -3.89 -15.82
C ARG A 280 -3.14 -4.83 -15.99
N THR A 281 -2.86 -6.11 -16.18
CA THR A 281 -3.88 -7.15 -16.37
C THR A 281 -3.66 -8.33 -15.44
N ALA A 282 -4.73 -8.92 -14.92
CA ALA A 282 -4.70 -10.20 -14.23
C ALA A 282 -5.45 -11.25 -15.04
N THR A 283 -5.05 -12.51 -14.91
CA THR A 283 -5.85 -13.63 -15.42
C THR A 283 -7.14 -13.76 -14.59
N GLY A 284 -8.19 -14.32 -15.18
CA GLY A 284 -9.49 -14.49 -14.51
C GLY A 284 -9.41 -15.26 -13.20
N TYR A 285 -10.43 -15.12 -12.38
CA TYR A 285 -10.53 -15.76 -11.07
C TYR A 285 -11.31 -17.06 -11.18
N ASP A 286 -10.64 -18.19 -10.99
CA ASP A 286 -11.33 -19.47 -10.82
C ASP A 286 -11.99 -19.55 -9.43
N VAL A 287 -13.17 -20.15 -9.35
CA VAL A 287 -13.80 -20.51 -8.08
C VAL A 287 -12.86 -21.44 -7.29
N GLY A 288 -12.41 -21.01 -6.13
CA GLY A 288 -11.39 -21.69 -5.33
C GLY A 288 -9.97 -21.13 -5.54
N GLY A 289 -9.81 -20.09 -6.36
CA GLY A 289 -8.64 -19.21 -6.40
C GLY A 289 -8.82 -18.00 -5.49
N SER A 290 -7.73 -17.35 -5.10
CA SER A 290 -7.84 -16.10 -4.33
C SER A 290 -7.96 -14.91 -5.27
N ALA A 291 -8.93 -14.06 -5.03
CA ALA A 291 -9.05 -12.76 -5.69
C ALA A 291 -7.85 -11.82 -5.40
N LEU A 292 -6.99 -12.17 -4.44
CA LEU A 292 -5.84 -11.37 -4.01
C LEU A 292 -4.50 -11.81 -4.62
N THR A 293 -4.43 -13.01 -5.19
CA THR A 293 -3.15 -13.65 -5.52
C THR A 293 -2.81 -13.84 -7.01
N PRO A 294 -3.67 -13.53 -8.00
CA PRO A 294 -3.27 -13.70 -9.41
C PRO A 294 -2.09 -12.77 -9.73
N THR A 295 -1.12 -13.29 -10.49
CA THR A 295 -0.02 -12.47 -11.00
C THR A 295 -0.57 -11.38 -11.92
N ARG A 296 -0.04 -10.18 -11.78
CA ARG A 296 -0.44 -9.01 -12.55
C ARG A 296 0.60 -8.69 -13.60
N TYR A 297 0.25 -8.92 -14.84
CA TYR A 297 1.10 -8.73 -15.99
C TYR A 297 0.96 -7.34 -16.59
N LEU A 298 1.97 -6.91 -17.33
CA LEU A 298 1.86 -5.77 -18.22
C LEU A 298 1.29 -6.23 -19.56
N ALA A 299 0.24 -5.58 -20.01
CA ALA A 299 -0.38 -5.82 -21.31
C ALA A 299 -0.48 -4.52 -22.12
N SER A 300 -0.70 -4.67 -23.43
CA SER A 300 -1.06 -3.55 -24.30
C SER A 300 -2.10 -3.98 -25.34
N THR A 301 -2.91 -3.03 -25.78
CA THR A 301 -3.84 -3.20 -26.90
C THR A 301 -3.77 -2.02 -27.85
N VAL A 302 -4.02 -2.25 -29.14
CA VAL A 302 -4.19 -1.21 -30.15
C VAL A 302 -5.68 -0.87 -30.23
N ILE A 303 -6.01 0.41 -30.11
CA ILE A 303 -7.40 0.87 -30.08
C ILE A 303 -8.12 0.47 -31.37
N GLY A 304 -9.33 -0.05 -31.25
CA GLY A 304 -10.14 -0.54 -32.35
C GLY A 304 -9.70 -1.91 -32.91
N ARG A 305 -8.81 -2.62 -32.21
CA ARG A 305 -8.46 -4.01 -32.51
C ARG A 305 -8.73 -4.88 -31.28
N ASP A 306 -9.33 -6.01 -31.50
CA ASP A 306 -9.59 -7.01 -30.47
C ASP A 306 -8.37 -7.95 -30.30
N GLU A 307 -7.19 -7.34 -30.05
CA GLU A 307 -5.94 -8.07 -29.86
C GLU A 307 -5.21 -7.57 -28.61
N ARG A 308 -5.37 -8.27 -27.50
CA ARG A 308 -4.55 -8.07 -26.30
C ARG A 308 -3.19 -8.73 -26.47
N LYS A 309 -2.13 -8.00 -26.16
CA LYS A 309 -0.77 -8.51 -26.10
C LYS A 309 -0.23 -8.44 -24.68
N ILE A 310 0.06 -9.57 -24.07
CA ILE A 310 0.83 -9.60 -22.81
C ILE A 310 2.30 -9.29 -23.12
N LEU A 311 2.83 -8.26 -22.48
CA LEU A 311 4.21 -7.80 -22.68
C LEU A 311 5.21 -8.50 -21.76
N THR A 312 4.74 -9.07 -20.64
CA THR A 312 5.56 -9.77 -19.65
C THR A 312 5.09 -11.19 -19.38
N PRO A 313 4.88 -12.04 -20.42
CA PRO A 313 4.24 -13.35 -20.25
C PRO A 313 5.06 -14.34 -19.43
N GLU A 314 6.39 -14.23 -19.47
CA GLU A 314 7.31 -15.09 -18.72
C GLU A 314 7.65 -14.55 -17.32
N LEU A 315 7.09 -13.41 -16.97
CA LEU A 315 7.35 -12.74 -15.69
C LEU A 315 6.30 -13.16 -14.67
N ASP A 316 6.60 -14.18 -13.88
CA ASP A 316 5.75 -14.58 -12.75
C ASP A 316 5.94 -13.66 -11.54
N ARG A 317 5.68 -12.36 -11.74
CA ARG A 317 5.82 -11.28 -10.75
C ARG A 317 4.80 -10.18 -11.01
N ASN A 318 4.41 -9.45 -9.97
CA ASN A 318 3.47 -8.34 -10.10
C ASN A 318 4.13 -7.10 -10.69
N VAL A 319 3.44 -6.48 -11.65
CA VAL A 319 3.78 -5.16 -12.19
C VAL A 319 2.78 -4.09 -11.68
N ALA A 320 3.22 -2.83 -11.65
CA ALA A 320 2.36 -1.71 -11.28
C ALA A 320 2.80 -0.41 -11.99
N ASP A 321 1.83 0.49 -12.17
CA ASP A 321 2.03 1.87 -12.63
C ASP A 321 2.81 1.97 -13.95
N PRO A 322 2.33 1.38 -15.05
CA PRO A 322 3.00 1.47 -16.33
C PRO A 322 3.00 2.90 -16.88
N MET A 323 4.12 3.30 -17.50
CA MET A 323 4.27 4.60 -18.14
C MET A 323 5.13 4.48 -19.39
N TYR A 324 4.65 5.01 -20.52
CA TYR A 324 5.45 5.05 -21.74
C TYR A 324 6.59 6.07 -21.65
N SER A 325 7.73 5.75 -22.26
CA SER A 325 8.75 6.75 -22.59
C SER A 325 8.21 7.77 -23.61
N ALA A 326 8.77 8.98 -23.62
CA ALA A 326 8.34 10.04 -24.52
C ALA A 326 8.42 9.67 -26.01
N ASP A 327 9.33 8.77 -26.41
CA ASP A 327 9.46 8.26 -27.78
C ASP A 327 8.57 7.04 -28.09
N GLY A 328 7.80 6.56 -27.09
CA GLY A 328 6.86 5.45 -27.19
C GLY A 328 7.50 4.07 -27.38
N LYS A 329 8.82 3.94 -27.25
CA LYS A 329 9.51 2.66 -27.50
C LYS A 329 9.66 1.77 -26.28
N THR A 330 9.61 2.35 -25.10
CA THR A 330 9.83 1.68 -23.82
C THR A 330 8.65 1.94 -22.90
N ILE A 331 8.28 0.96 -22.09
CA ILE A 331 7.30 1.10 -21.01
C ILE A 331 8.04 0.83 -19.71
N TYR A 332 8.01 1.81 -18.81
CA TYR A 332 8.54 1.73 -17.46
C TYR A 332 7.44 1.34 -16.50
N PHE A 333 7.78 0.63 -15.43
CA PHE A 333 6.84 0.17 -14.41
C PHE A 333 7.55 -0.21 -13.12
N LYS A 334 6.77 -0.37 -12.04
CA LYS A 334 7.26 -0.99 -10.80
C LYS A 334 7.11 -2.50 -10.91
N LEU A 335 8.12 -3.23 -10.43
CA LEU A 335 8.16 -4.69 -10.44
C LEU A 335 8.41 -5.21 -9.03
N GLU A 336 7.45 -5.94 -8.47
CA GLU A 336 7.57 -6.61 -7.16
C GLU A 336 8.32 -7.95 -7.34
N ASP A 337 9.50 -8.08 -6.71
CA ASP A 337 10.33 -9.28 -6.81
C ASP A 337 11.17 -9.50 -5.55
N SER A 338 10.94 -10.62 -4.86
CA SER A 338 11.81 -11.16 -3.79
C SER A 338 12.20 -10.11 -2.74
N GLY A 339 11.22 -9.50 -2.07
CA GLY A 339 11.45 -8.49 -1.03
C GLY A 339 11.97 -7.16 -1.55
N GLN A 340 11.73 -6.85 -2.82
CA GLN A 340 12.11 -5.60 -3.45
C GLN A 340 11.03 -5.13 -4.43
N VAL A 341 10.90 -3.81 -4.60
CA VAL A 341 10.16 -3.22 -5.71
C VAL A 341 11.17 -2.49 -6.59
N HIS A 342 11.34 -2.99 -7.81
CA HIS A 342 12.28 -2.44 -8.79
C HIS A 342 11.63 -1.38 -9.66
N PHE A 343 12.41 -0.40 -10.11
CA PHE A 343 12.12 0.37 -11.30
C PHE A 343 12.54 -0.46 -12.52
N ALA A 344 11.57 -0.93 -13.29
CA ALA A 344 11.79 -1.83 -14.41
C ALA A 344 11.29 -1.23 -15.72
N SER A 345 11.72 -1.81 -16.82
CA SER A 345 11.27 -1.42 -18.15
C SER A 345 11.23 -2.60 -19.12
N VAL A 346 10.37 -2.48 -20.14
CA VAL A 346 10.29 -3.39 -21.27
C VAL A 346 10.12 -2.60 -22.56
N ASP A 347 10.61 -3.11 -23.69
CA ASP A 347 10.25 -2.49 -24.96
C ASP A 347 8.74 -2.66 -25.28
N LYS A 348 8.18 -1.77 -26.09
CA LYS A 348 6.75 -1.79 -26.45
C LYS A 348 6.27 -3.12 -27.05
N ASP A 349 7.21 -3.97 -27.49
CA ASP A 349 6.94 -5.28 -28.06
C ASP A 349 7.10 -6.43 -27.06
N GLY A 350 7.46 -6.13 -25.80
CA GLY A 350 7.60 -7.13 -24.73
C GLY A 350 8.88 -7.98 -24.80
N ARG A 351 9.92 -7.55 -25.55
CA ARG A 351 11.08 -8.39 -25.86
C ARG A 351 12.27 -8.25 -24.93
N ARG A 352 12.38 -7.14 -24.20
CA ARG A 352 13.56 -6.81 -23.41
C ARG A 352 13.15 -6.25 -22.04
N LEU A 353 13.00 -7.15 -21.08
CA LEU A 353 12.78 -6.78 -19.68
C LEU A 353 14.12 -6.40 -19.03
N ILE A 354 14.15 -5.23 -18.37
CA ILE A 354 15.32 -4.71 -17.65
C ILE A 354 14.88 -4.29 -16.26
N ARG A 355 15.60 -4.70 -15.22
CA ARG A 355 15.60 -4.06 -13.91
C ARG A 355 16.62 -2.92 -13.95
N ASN A 356 16.14 -1.68 -13.93
CA ASN A 356 16.98 -0.50 -14.17
C ASN A 356 17.87 -0.12 -12.99
N LEU A 357 17.65 -0.73 -11.80
CA LEU A 357 18.45 -0.55 -10.60
C LEU A 357 18.92 -1.90 -10.08
N GLU A 358 20.22 -2.01 -9.80
CA GLU A 358 20.83 -3.20 -9.18
C GLU A 358 20.92 -3.10 -7.63
N GLN A 359 20.63 -1.92 -7.07
CA GLN A 359 20.72 -1.67 -5.64
C GLN A 359 19.55 -2.30 -4.88
N GLN A 360 19.81 -2.71 -3.63
CA GLN A 360 18.78 -3.19 -2.70
C GLN A 360 17.99 -2.00 -2.12
N VAL A 361 16.97 -1.58 -2.84
CA VAL A 361 16.10 -0.44 -2.50
C VAL A 361 14.64 -0.80 -2.79
N ASN A 362 13.72 -0.04 -2.23
CA ASN A 362 12.31 -0.19 -2.52
C ASN A 362 11.79 1.05 -3.27
N VAL A 363 11.42 0.90 -4.53
CA VAL A 363 10.83 1.98 -5.35
C VAL A 363 9.35 2.09 -5.00
N ARG A 364 9.00 3.15 -4.30
CA ARG A 364 7.60 3.40 -3.89
C ARG A 364 6.80 4.07 -4.99
N ASP A 365 7.45 4.99 -5.73
CA ASP A 365 6.80 5.78 -6.78
C ASP A 365 7.85 6.30 -7.76
N PHE A 366 7.42 6.74 -8.96
CA PHE A 366 8.29 7.40 -9.93
C PHE A 366 7.50 8.39 -10.78
N SER A 367 8.21 9.37 -11.35
CA SER A 367 7.65 10.34 -12.27
C SER A 367 8.64 10.65 -13.39
N MET A 368 8.12 10.84 -14.60
CA MET A 368 8.93 11.10 -15.80
C MET A 368 8.38 12.26 -16.60
N ALA A 369 9.28 13.12 -17.10
CA ALA A 369 8.94 14.15 -18.08
C ALA A 369 10.14 14.39 -19.01
N GLY A 370 9.91 14.25 -20.31
CA GLY A 370 11.00 14.32 -21.29
C GLY A 370 12.07 13.27 -21.05
N SER A 371 13.30 13.69 -20.78
CA SER A 371 14.44 12.83 -20.42
C SER A 371 14.68 12.73 -18.91
N LYS A 372 13.90 13.42 -18.08
CA LYS A 372 14.06 13.41 -16.63
C LYS A 372 13.21 12.30 -16.01
N THR A 373 13.81 11.53 -15.12
CA THR A 373 13.14 10.51 -14.30
C THR A 373 13.52 10.72 -12.85
N VAL A 374 12.53 10.73 -11.98
CA VAL A 374 12.73 10.73 -10.53
C VAL A 374 12.07 9.52 -9.89
N LEU A 375 12.70 9.00 -8.86
CA LEU A 375 12.22 7.87 -8.10
C LEU A 375 12.04 8.28 -6.63
N LEU A 376 10.96 7.85 -6.02
CA LEU A 376 10.79 7.85 -4.58
C LEU A 376 11.25 6.49 -4.06
N LEU A 377 12.37 6.45 -3.35
CA LEU A 377 12.95 5.20 -2.87
C LEU A 377 13.13 5.20 -1.36
N GLY A 378 12.78 4.05 -0.74
CA GLY A 378 13.14 3.70 0.63
C GLY A 378 14.33 2.73 0.71
N ARG A 379 14.98 2.72 1.86
CA ARG A 379 16.03 1.77 2.26
C ARG A 379 15.74 1.28 3.67
N PRO A 380 16.29 0.12 4.08
CA PRO A 380 16.03 -0.39 5.44
C PRO A 380 16.46 0.57 6.56
N ASP A 381 17.46 1.41 6.32
CA ASP A 381 18.05 2.37 7.26
C ASP A 381 17.60 3.83 7.03
N GLN A 382 16.81 4.09 5.97
CA GLN A 382 16.36 5.43 5.60
C GLN A 382 14.93 5.42 5.05
N PRO A 383 14.01 6.24 5.62
CA PRO A 383 12.71 6.49 5.02
C PRO A 383 12.83 6.99 3.58
N ALA A 384 11.76 6.86 2.81
CA ALA A 384 11.78 7.19 1.40
C ALA A 384 12.10 8.66 1.15
N GLU A 385 13.02 8.89 0.19
CA GLU A 385 13.45 10.18 -0.32
C GLU A 385 13.37 10.19 -1.85
N ILE A 386 13.38 11.38 -2.46
CA ILE A 386 13.35 11.52 -3.91
C ILE A 386 14.76 11.56 -4.46
N TYR A 387 14.97 10.80 -5.52
CA TYR A 387 16.23 10.72 -6.26
C TYR A 387 16.00 10.96 -7.74
N GLN A 388 16.89 11.71 -8.39
CA GLN A 388 16.98 11.70 -9.84
C GLN A 388 17.66 10.41 -10.28
N PHE A 389 17.08 9.76 -11.28
CA PHE A 389 17.62 8.55 -11.88
C PHE A 389 18.29 8.87 -13.22
N ASN A 390 19.57 8.50 -13.38
CA ASN A 390 20.37 8.67 -14.59
C ASN A 390 21.11 7.37 -14.89
N ASP A 391 20.60 6.55 -15.81
CA ASP A 391 21.25 5.32 -16.30
C ASP A 391 21.83 4.43 -15.18
N GLY A 392 21.01 4.11 -14.17
CA GLY A 392 21.40 3.26 -13.04
C GLY A 392 22.07 4.01 -11.87
N THR A 393 22.35 5.31 -12.02
CA THR A 393 22.84 6.16 -10.92
C THR A 393 21.72 6.95 -10.27
N LEU A 394 21.88 7.28 -8.99
CA LEU A 394 20.90 7.97 -8.17
C LEU A 394 21.52 9.23 -7.56
N ASP A 395 20.97 10.40 -7.87
CA ASP A 395 21.32 11.67 -7.25
C ASP A 395 20.19 12.09 -6.31
N GLN A 396 20.49 12.19 -5.01
CA GLN A 396 19.48 12.50 -3.98
C GLN A 396 19.02 13.95 -4.09
N LEU A 397 17.70 14.16 -4.19
CA LEU A 397 17.08 15.50 -4.29
C LEU A 397 16.48 15.98 -2.97
N THR A 398 16.02 15.06 -2.12
CA THR A 398 15.42 15.39 -0.81
C THR A 398 16.16 14.68 0.32
N ASN A 399 16.12 15.25 1.51
CA ASN A 399 16.77 14.73 2.71
C ASN A 399 15.94 15.10 3.96
N VAL A 400 14.67 14.77 3.92
CA VAL A 400 13.69 15.20 4.91
C VAL A 400 13.88 14.45 6.23
N SER A 401 14.15 13.16 6.14
CA SER A 401 14.31 12.27 7.29
C SER A 401 15.53 12.57 8.16
N ASN A 402 16.57 13.20 7.61
CA ASN A 402 17.79 13.51 8.36
C ASN A 402 17.57 14.53 9.48
N LYS A 403 16.54 15.39 9.40
CA LYS A 403 16.18 16.29 10.52
C LYS A 403 15.98 15.54 11.85
N VAL A 404 15.56 14.28 11.77
CA VAL A 404 15.27 13.42 12.93
C VAL A 404 16.36 12.37 13.11
N LEU A 405 16.87 11.81 12.02
CA LEU A 405 17.76 10.66 12.07
C LEU A 405 19.24 10.98 12.22
N ASP A 406 19.65 12.25 12.10
CA ASP A 406 21.03 12.66 12.40
C ASP A 406 21.32 12.42 13.89
N GLY A 407 22.40 11.65 14.18
CA GLY A 407 22.76 11.24 15.54
C GLY A 407 21.85 10.14 16.14
N VAL A 408 21.04 9.47 15.31
CA VAL A 408 20.23 8.32 15.70
C VAL A 408 20.78 7.05 15.04
N SER A 409 21.11 6.03 15.84
CA SER A 409 21.54 4.72 15.34
C SER A 409 20.37 3.97 14.73
N ARG A 410 20.62 3.34 13.57
CA ARG A 410 19.68 2.45 12.89
C ARG A 410 20.18 1.02 12.92
N ALA A 411 19.24 0.08 13.04
CA ALA A 411 19.53 -1.35 12.99
C ALA A 411 20.07 -1.77 11.63
N SER A 412 21.05 -2.65 11.63
CA SER A 412 21.44 -3.36 10.41
C SER A 412 20.39 -4.41 10.05
N VAL A 413 20.10 -4.52 8.75
CA VAL A 413 19.09 -5.42 8.22
C VAL A 413 19.73 -6.35 7.19
N GLU A 414 19.48 -7.63 7.33
CA GLU A 414 19.94 -8.64 6.39
C GLU A 414 18.75 -9.48 5.93
N LYS A 415 18.58 -9.64 4.62
CA LYS A 415 17.62 -10.59 4.05
C LYS A 415 18.31 -11.94 3.92
N LEU A 416 17.76 -12.94 4.58
CA LEU A 416 18.24 -14.33 4.56
C LEU A 416 17.19 -15.23 3.93
N GLU A 417 17.66 -16.29 3.26
CA GLU A 417 16.85 -17.32 2.64
C GLU A 417 17.12 -18.66 3.32
N PHE A 418 16.09 -19.45 3.52
CA PHE A 418 16.17 -20.80 4.07
C PHE A 418 15.22 -21.74 3.33
N GLU A 419 15.64 -22.99 3.18
CA GLU A 419 14.87 -24.02 2.50
C GLU A 419 13.98 -24.77 3.49
N ARG A 420 12.72 -24.97 3.12
CA ARG A 420 11.75 -25.78 3.83
C ARG A 420 11.92 -27.27 3.51
N ALA A 421 11.40 -28.14 4.35
CA ALA A 421 11.46 -29.59 4.14
C ALA A 421 10.80 -30.07 2.82
N ASP A 422 9.88 -29.27 2.27
CA ASP A 422 9.23 -29.52 0.99
C ASP A 422 9.97 -28.89 -0.21
N GLY A 423 11.16 -28.33 0.00
CA GLY A 423 12.00 -27.69 -1.01
C GLY A 423 11.61 -26.23 -1.30
N THR A 424 10.62 -25.66 -0.61
CA THR A 424 10.24 -24.27 -0.78
C THR A 424 11.29 -23.35 -0.15
N LEU A 425 11.77 -22.35 -0.91
CA LEU A 425 12.62 -21.30 -0.41
C LEU A 425 11.75 -20.19 0.19
N VAL A 426 12.08 -19.76 1.41
CA VAL A 426 11.41 -18.68 2.14
C VAL A 426 12.43 -17.64 2.53
N GLU A 427 12.11 -16.38 2.32
CA GLU A 427 12.96 -15.26 2.69
C GLU A 427 12.44 -14.56 3.96
N ALA A 428 13.36 -14.01 4.74
CA ALA A 428 13.05 -13.18 5.89
C ALA A 428 14.07 -12.07 6.07
N PHE A 429 13.61 -10.91 6.54
CA PHE A 429 14.46 -9.80 6.96
C PHE A 429 14.78 -9.95 8.45
N TYR A 430 16.07 -9.95 8.79
CA TYR A 430 16.57 -10.03 10.15
C TYR A 430 17.15 -8.68 10.54
N TYR A 431 16.52 -7.99 11.50
CA TYR A 431 17.01 -6.77 12.11
C TYR A 431 17.86 -7.13 13.32
N ARG A 432 19.10 -6.66 13.36
CA ARG A 432 19.99 -6.87 14.51
C ARG A 432 19.89 -5.68 15.47
N PRO A 433 19.97 -5.90 16.80
CA PRO A 433 20.07 -4.81 17.78
C PRO A 433 21.23 -3.87 17.44
N ILE A 434 21.09 -2.59 17.84
CA ILE A 434 22.10 -1.57 17.51
C ILE A 434 23.50 -1.96 18.02
N ASP A 435 23.60 -2.45 19.28
CA ASP A 435 24.86 -2.92 19.88
C ASP A 435 25.02 -4.44 19.71
N PHE A 436 24.86 -4.93 18.49
CA PHE A 436 24.89 -6.36 18.20
C PHE A 436 26.25 -6.99 18.51
N ASP A 437 26.23 -8.04 19.33
CA ASP A 437 27.37 -8.87 19.69
C ASP A 437 27.08 -10.33 19.27
N SER A 438 27.82 -10.83 18.30
CA SER A 438 27.63 -12.19 17.74
C SER A 438 27.87 -13.33 18.74
N SER A 439 28.42 -13.03 19.91
CA SER A 439 28.59 -14.02 21.00
C SER A 439 27.33 -14.19 21.86
N LYS A 440 26.32 -13.33 21.69
CA LYS A 440 25.09 -13.30 22.48
C LYS A 440 23.91 -13.79 21.67
N ARG A 441 22.89 -14.29 22.39
CA ARG A 441 21.55 -14.54 21.87
C ARG A 441 20.61 -13.50 22.44
N TYR A 442 19.68 -13.04 21.59
CA TYR A 442 18.82 -11.91 21.89
C TYR A 442 17.37 -12.31 22.07
N PRO A 443 16.60 -11.62 22.93
CA PRO A 443 15.15 -11.71 22.88
C PRO A 443 14.70 -11.34 21.47
N THR A 444 13.71 -12.06 20.96
CA THR A 444 13.38 -11.99 19.53
C THR A 444 11.89 -11.77 19.32
N ILE A 445 11.55 -10.88 18.42
CA ILE A 445 10.18 -10.64 17.99
C ILE A 445 10.01 -11.14 16.54
N LEU A 446 9.14 -12.12 16.36
CA LEU A 446 8.63 -12.51 15.06
C LEU A 446 7.51 -11.54 14.69
N TRP A 447 7.73 -10.70 13.67
CA TRP A 447 6.76 -9.72 13.20
C TRP A 447 6.21 -10.10 11.85
N LEU A 448 4.88 -10.18 11.74
CA LEU A 448 4.16 -10.73 10.59
C LEU A 448 3.46 -9.61 9.83
N HIS A 449 3.58 -9.61 8.47
CA HIS A 449 2.95 -8.60 7.62
C HIS A 449 1.45 -8.85 7.41
N GLY A 450 0.76 -7.79 7.04
CA GLY A 450 -0.64 -7.85 6.60
C GLY A 450 -0.78 -8.40 5.17
N GLY A 451 -1.98 -8.46 4.65
CA GLY A 451 -2.28 -8.97 3.32
C GLY A 451 -3.31 -10.10 3.39
N PRO A 452 -3.00 -11.39 3.05
CA PRO A 452 -1.69 -12.06 2.87
C PRO A 452 -0.89 -11.63 1.65
N ALA A 453 -1.55 -11.19 0.56
CA ALA A 453 -0.92 -10.76 -0.68
C ALA A 453 -0.15 -9.43 -0.52
N SER A 454 0.93 -9.47 0.24
CA SER A 454 1.87 -8.39 0.52
C SER A 454 3.26 -8.98 0.72
N GLN A 455 4.27 -8.16 1.02
CA GLN A 455 5.63 -8.61 1.38
C GLN A 455 6.34 -7.56 2.22
N PHE A 456 7.28 -7.99 3.08
CA PHE A 456 8.33 -7.12 3.58
C PHE A 456 9.37 -6.89 2.48
N THR A 457 9.88 -5.67 2.43
CA THR A 457 10.80 -5.23 1.38
C THR A 457 12.02 -4.53 1.97
N TYR A 458 13.02 -4.25 1.12
CA TYR A 458 14.16 -3.40 1.46
C TYR A 458 13.74 -1.93 1.68
N ASP A 459 12.85 -1.72 2.64
CA ASP A 459 12.30 -0.41 2.99
C ASP A 459 12.45 -0.14 4.49
N PHE A 460 12.32 1.13 4.90
CA PHE A 460 12.37 1.50 6.30
C PHE A 460 11.14 0.96 7.03
N SER A 461 11.37 0.00 7.92
CA SER A 461 10.34 -0.53 8.79
C SER A 461 10.37 0.15 10.15
N THR A 462 9.33 0.96 10.43
CA THR A 462 9.15 1.59 11.75
C THR A 462 9.22 0.56 12.89
N THR A 463 8.53 -0.57 12.72
CA THR A 463 8.46 -1.64 13.73
C THR A 463 9.79 -2.36 13.87
N GLY A 464 10.42 -2.72 12.75
CA GLY A 464 11.73 -3.39 12.76
C GLY A 464 12.80 -2.53 13.43
N GLN A 465 12.86 -1.25 13.06
CA GLN A 465 13.82 -0.31 13.63
C GLN A 465 13.55 -0.03 15.12
N LEU A 466 12.28 0.15 15.52
CA LEU A 466 11.93 0.41 16.93
C LEU A 466 12.33 -0.74 17.86
N TYR A 467 11.96 -1.97 17.51
CA TYR A 467 12.29 -3.11 18.35
C TYR A 467 13.80 -3.39 18.38
N ALA A 468 14.48 -3.27 17.24
CA ALA A 468 15.93 -3.45 17.20
C ALA A 468 16.67 -2.39 18.02
N ALA A 469 16.20 -1.12 17.99
CA ALA A 469 16.70 -0.04 18.85
C ALA A 469 16.51 -0.34 20.34
N ASN A 470 15.54 -1.18 20.68
CA ASN A 470 15.28 -1.62 22.05
C ASN A 470 15.89 -2.99 22.38
N GLY A 471 16.87 -3.46 21.63
CA GLY A 471 17.69 -4.64 21.97
C GLY A 471 17.10 -5.98 21.53
N TYR A 472 16.11 -5.99 20.64
CA TYR A 472 15.55 -7.21 20.06
C TYR A 472 16.22 -7.56 18.74
N VAL A 473 16.35 -8.85 18.45
CA VAL A 473 16.36 -9.33 17.06
C VAL A 473 14.92 -9.30 16.56
N VAL A 474 14.71 -8.79 15.34
CA VAL A 474 13.36 -8.82 14.74
C VAL A 474 13.43 -9.65 13.47
N ILE A 475 12.53 -10.62 13.35
CA ILE A 475 12.41 -11.50 12.19
C ILE A 475 11.13 -11.13 11.46
N MET A 476 11.25 -10.73 10.21
CA MET A 476 10.16 -10.32 9.33
C MET A 476 10.12 -11.23 8.10
N PRO A 477 9.48 -12.39 8.17
CA PRO A 477 9.43 -13.36 7.08
C PRO A 477 8.41 -12.98 6.01
N ASN A 478 8.68 -13.41 4.76
CA ASN A 478 7.73 -13.45 3.67
C ASN A 478 7.27 -14.90 3.46
N PRO A 479 6.27 -15.39 4.21
CA PRO A 479 5.80 -16.77 4.10
C PRO A 479 5.00 -16.99 2.82
N ARG A 480 4.69 -18.25 2.48
CA ARG A 480 3.71 -18.55 1.44
C ARG A 480 2.41 -17.75 1.67
N GLY A 481 1.85 -17.24 0.59
CA GLY A 481 0.81 -16.19 0.58
C GLY A 481 1.34 -14.81 0.23
N SER A 482 2.67 -14.56 0.42
CA SER A 482 3.29 -13.29 0.05
C SER A 482 3.39 -13.13 -1.47
N VAL A 483 3.35 -11.87 -1.95
CA VAL A 483 3.61 -11.50 -3.35
C VAL A 483 5.10 -11.33 -3.62
N GLY A 484 5.50 -11.26 -4.89
CA GLY A 484 6.90 -11.11 -5.29
C GLY A 484 7.67 -12.42 -5.40
N TYR A 485 7.03 -13.57 -5.19
CA TYR A 485 7.66 -14.91 -5.23
C TYR A 485 6.99 -15.84 -6.25
N GLY A 486 6.11 -15.33 -7.09
CA GLY A 486 5.35 -16.06 -8.07
C GLY A 486 3.96 -16.46 -7.59
N GLU A 487 3.10 -16.82 -8.57
CA GLU A 487 1.68 -17.07 -8.34
C GLU A 487 1.46 -18.30 -7.44
N GLU A 488 2.21 -19.38 -7.65
CA GLU A 488 2.10 -20.60 -6.83
C GLU A 488 2.47 -20.35 -5.37
N PHE A 489 3.46 -19.50 -5.11
CA PHE A 489 3.83 -19.10 -3.76
C PHE A 489 2.74 -18.25 -3.11
N ALA A 490 2.19 -17.28 -3.85
CA ALA A 490 1.10 -16.43 -3.40
C ALA A 490 -0.18 -17.23 -3.13
N LYS A 491 -0.49 -18.24 -3.94
CA LYS A 491 -1.63 -19.16 -3.74
C LYS A 491 -1.43 -20.18 -2.61
N GLY A 492 -0.25 -20.21 -2.00
CA GLY A 492 0.09 -21.18 -0.96
C GLY A 492 -0.83 -21.20 0.26
N THR A 493 -1.54 -20.09 0.52
CA THR A 493 -2.46 -19.92 1.66
C THR A 493 -3.94 -19.93 1.28
N VAL A 494 -4.28 -20.03 0.00
CA VAL A 494 -5.68 -20.01 -0.46
C VAL A 494 -6.52 -21.07 0.27
N ALA A 495 -7.54 -20.63 1.00
CA ALA A 495 -8.40 -21.44 1.86
C ALA A 495 -7.65 -22.33 2.88
N LYS A 496 -6.41 -21.95 3.25
CA LYS A 496 -5.50 -22.72 4.13
C LYS A 496 -4.71 -21.82 5.09
N TRP A 497 -5.27 -20.69 5.47
CA TRP A 497 -4.65 -19.77 6.43
C TRP A 497 -4.26 -20.50 7.73
N GLY A 498 -3.05 -20.23 8.23
CA GLY A 498 -2.51 -20.87 9.42
C GLY A 498 -2.01 -22.30 9.21
N GLU A 499 -1.80 -22.74 7.98
CA GLU A 499 -1.18 -24.03 7.66
C GLU A 499 0.28 -23.84 7.21
N ARG A 500 0.53 -23.66 5.92
CA ARG A 500 1.89 -23.53 5.37
C ARG A 500 2.58 -22.24 5.75
N ASP A 501 1.85 -21.14 5.82
CA ASP A 501 2.33 -19.85 6.32
C ASP A 501 2.78 -19.93 7.79
N PHE A 502 2.04 -20.65 8.65
CA PHE A 502 2.47 -20.97 10.01
C PHE A 502 3.80 -21.75 10.03
N GLU A 503 3.91 -22.80 9.20
CA GLU A 503 5.13 -23.59 9.10
C GLU A 503 6.33 -22.72 8.66
N ASP A 504 6.13 -21.83 7.70
CA ASP A 504 7.17 -20.97 7.15
C ASP A 504 7.68 -19.95 8.19
N VAL A 505 6.77 -19.30 8.93
CA VAL A 505 7.17 -18.33 9.95
C VAL A 505 7.84 -18.99 11.15
N MET A 506 7.45 -20.22 11.48
CA MET A 506 8.15 -21.00 12.53
C MET A 506 9.55 -21.40 12.09
N ALA A 507 9.74 -21.76 10.81
CA ALA A 507 11.06 -22.09 10.28
C ALA A 507 11.98 -20.85 10.24
N ALA A 508 11.46 -19.64 10.00
CA ALA A 508 12.26 -18.43 10.13
C ALA A 508 12.82 -18.24 11.54
N VAL A 509 12.03 -18.56 12.58
CA VAL A 509 12.52 -18.54 13.98
C VAL A 509 13.57 -19.62 14.20
N ASP A 510 13.34 -20.84 13.73
CA ASP A 510 14.26 -21.97 13.89
C ASP A 510 15.61 -21.67 13.21
N TYR A 511 15.57 -21.11 12.00
CA TYR A 511 16.77 -20.69 11.30
C TYR A 511 17.55 -19.59 12.06
N GLY A 512 16.86 -18.61 12.65
CA GLY A 512 17.49 -17.62 13.53
C GLY A 512 18.14 -18.22 14.79
N ILE A 513 17.57 -19.30 15.34
CA ILE A 513 18.13 -20.06 16.47
C ILE A 513 19.40 -20.80 16.03
N GLU A 514 19.38 -21.47 14.87
CA GLU A 514 20.53 -22.16 14.27
C GLU A 514 21.69 -21.21 13.98
N LEU A 515 21.41 -20.00 13.52
CA LEU A 515 22.39 -18.94 13.32
C LEU A 515 22.99 -18.39 14.63
N GLY A 516 22.45 -18.80 15.79
CA GLY A 516 22.93 -18.31 17.09
C GLY A 516 22.47 -16.89 17.45
N LEU A 517 21.53 -16.31 16.69
CA LEU A 517 21.01 -14.95 16.90
C LEU A 517 19.91 -14.92 17.98
N VAL A 518 19.07 -15.94 18.00
CA VAL A 518 17.79 -15.98 18.72
C VAL A 518 17.91 -16.73 20.05
N ASP A 519 17.40 -16.14 21.14
CA ASP A 519 17.16 -16.84 22.38
C ASP A 519 15.80 -17.53 22.35
N ALA A 520 15.79 -18.85 22.22
CA ALA A 520 14.59 -19.66 22.13
C ALA A 520 13.65 -19.57 23.36
N ASN A 521 14.14 -19.05 24.50
CA ASN A 521 13.36 -18.89 25.72
C ASN A 521 12.69 -17.51 25.82
N ARG A 522 13.03 -16.55 24.94
CA ARG A 522 12.56 -15.16 24.96
C ARG A 522 12.01 -14.75 23.59
N LEU A 523 10.94 -15.45 23.15
CA LEU A 523 10.29 -15.24 21.86
C LEU A 523 8.97 -14.48 22.04
N GLY A 524 8.80 -13.41 21.27
CA GLY A 524 7.54 -12.69 21.07
C GLY A 524 7.05 -12.85 19.63
N VAL A 525 5.74 -12.76 19.42
CA VAL A 525 5.13 -12.75 18.08
C VAL A 525 4.08 -11.65 17.99
N GLY A 526 4.01 -11.00 16.81
CA GLY A 526 2.96 -10.00 16.60
C GLY A 526 2.80 -9.64 15.14
N GLY A 527 1.72 -8.93 14.86
CA GLY A 527 1.41 -8.43 13.53
C GLY A 527 0.08 -7.69 13.50
N TRP A 528 -0.20 -7.05 12.38
CA TRP A 528 -1.39 -6.27 12.12
C TRP A 528 -2.14 -6.81 10.90
N SER A 529 -3.48 -6.76 10.90
CA SER A 529 -4.30 -7.28 9.80
C SER A 529 -4.07 -8.79 9.62
N TYR A 530 -3.76 -9.25 8.41
CA TYR A 530 -3.38 -10.66 8.23
C TYR A 530 -2.23 -11.11 9.13
N GLY A 531 -1.26 -10.23 9.43
CA GLY A 531 -0.21 -10.52 10.41
C GLY A 531 -0.75 -10.77 11.82
N GLY A 532 -1.81 -10.09 12.21
CA GLY A 532 -2.57 -10.37 13.44
C GLY A 532 -3.33 -11.70 13.34
N ILE A 533 -3.94 -12.00 12.20
CA ILE A 533 -4.62 -13.27 11.93
C ILE A 533 -3.63 -14.43 12.03
N LEU A 534 -2.48 -14.32 11.39
CA LEU A 534 -1.44 -15.34 11.45
C LEU A 534 -0.85 -15.47 12.87
N THR A 535 -0.74 -14.35 13.62
CA THR A 535 -0.39 -14.38 15.04
C THR A 535 -1.39 -15.23 15.83
N ASN A 536 -2.70 -15.10 15.56
CA ASN A 536 -3.73 -15.91 16.21
C ASN A 536 -3.57 -17.40 15.89
N PHE A 537 -3.26 -17.75 14.64
CA PHE A 537 -2.94 -19.12 14.25
C PHE A 537 -1.67 -19.63 14.94
N VAL A 538 -0.64 -18.81 15.05
CA VAL A 538 0.60 -19.19 15.73
C VAL A 538 0.34 -19.55 17.19
N ILE A 539 -0.28 -18.65 17.96
CA ILE A 539 -0.49 -18.89 19.40
C ILE A 539 -1.52 -19.97 19.73
N THR A 540 -2.36 -20.38 18.76
CA THR A 540 -3.26 -21.54 18.92
C THR A 540 -2.56 -22.88 18.63
N GLN A 541 -1.37 -22.89 18.01
CA GLN A 541 -0.68 -24.08 17.55
C GLN A 541 0.65 -24.35 18.27
N THR A 542 1.23 -23.35 18.97
CA THR A 542 2.48 -23.52 19.72
C THR A 542 2.49 -22.67 20.99
N ASP A 543 3.24 -23.11 22.00
CA ASP A 543 3.46 -22.45 23.30
C ASP A 543 4.89 -21.83 23.42
N ARG A 544 5.63 -21.79 22.33
CA ARG A 544 7.03 -21.28 22.30
C ARG A 544 7.13 -19.80 22.67
N PHE A 545 6.11 -19.00 22.34
CA PHE A 545 6.13 -17.55 22.54
C PHE A 545 5.73 -17.18 23.97
N LYS A 546 6.42 -16.19 24.55
CA LYS A 546 6.19 -15.68 25.90
C LYS A 546 5.29 -14.45 25.93
N ALA A 547 5.13 -13.79 24.76
CA ALA A 547 4.22 -12.68 24.57
C ALA A 547 3.72 -12.66 23.13
N ALA A 548 2.47 -12.23 22.93
CA ALA A 548 1.89 -12.01 21.62
C ALA A 548 1.20 -10.65 21.55
N MET A 549 1.23 -10.02 20.36
CA MET A 549 0.44 -8.84 20.02
C MET A 549 -0.33 -9.08 18.73
N SER A 550 -1.65 -9.05 18.81
CA SER A 550 -2.53 -9.29 17.67
C SER A 550 -3.36 -8.03 17.41
N GLY A 551 -3.03 -7.34 16.32
CA GLY A 551 -3.67 -6.07 15.96
C GLY A 551 -4.62 -6.20 14.78
N ALA A 552 -5.81 -5.58 14.87
CA ALA A 552 -6.85 -5.56 13.81
C ALA A 552 -7.00 -6.94 13.17
N SER A 553 -7.26 -7.96 13.97
CA SER A 553 -7.12 -9.37 13.60
C SER A 553 -8.45 -10.12 13.61
N LEU A 554 -8.48 -11.22 12.88
CA LEU A 554 -9.65 -12.09 12.78
C LEU A 554 -9.56 -13.23 13.79
N GLY A 555 -10.63 -13.46 14.55
CA GLY A 555 -10.80 -14.59 15.47
C GLY A 555 -11.78 -15.64 14.97
N LEU A 556 -12.97 -15.20 14.59
CA LEU A 556 -14.05 -16.05 14.07
C LEU A 556 -14.41 -15.61 12.66
N THR A 557 -14.00 -16.37 11.66
CA THR A 557 -14.14 -16.01 10.24
C THR A 557 -15.59 -15.74 9.83
N THR A 558 -16.54 -16.52 10.37
CA THR A 558 -17.97 -16.30 10.12
C THR A 558 -18.53 -15.01 10.72
N ALA A 559 -17.86 -14.40 11.71
CA ALA A 559 -18.26 -13.10 12.25
C ALA A 559 -17.94 -11.93 11.31
N ASN A 560 -17.01 -12.13 10.37
CA ASN A 560 -16.66 -11.14 9.36
C ASN A 560 -17.61 -11.16 8.17
N TYR A 561 -18.09 -12.34 7.78
CA TYR A 561 -18.95 -12.50 6.62
C TYR A 561 -20.20 -11.61 6.74
N GLY A 562 -20.32 -10.64 5.82
CA GLY A 562 -21.39 -9.64 5.85
C GLY A 562 -21.24 -8.56 6.92
N HIS A 563 -20.17 -8.57 7.72
CA HIS A 563 -19.88 -7.49 8.67
C HIS A 563 -18.79 -6.54 8.15
N ASP A 564 -17.80 -7.06 7.46
CA ASP A 564 -16.75 -6.28 6.78
C ASP A 564 -17.09 -6.03 5.29
N HIS A 565 -16.10 -5.60 4.53
CA HIS A 565 -16.24 -5.32 3.10
C HIS A 565 -15.64 -6.39 2.17
N TYR A 566 -15.31 -7.58 2.71
CA TYR A 566 -14.63 -8.65 1.97
C TYR A 566 -15.50 -9.86 1.63
N GLN A 567 -16.85 -9.76 1.76
CA GLN A 567 -17.74 -10.90 1.55
C GLN A 567 -17.49 -11.63 0.22
N LEU A 568 -17.36 -10.90 -0.90
CA LEU A 568 -17.10 -11.50 -2.20
C LEU A 568 -15.73 -12.20 -2.27
N MET A 569 -14.70 -11.60 -1.68
CA MET A 569 -13.37 -12.23 -1.59
C MET A 569 -13.45 -13.55 -0.82
N TYR A 570 -14.16 -13.57 0.32
CA TYR A 570 -14.33 -14.81 1.10
C TYR A 570 -15.10 -15.86 0.32
N GLU A 571 -16.13 -15.48 -0.42
CA GLU A 571 -16.91 -16.42 -1.24
C GLU A 571 -16.05 -17.05 -2.32
N LEU A 572 -15.23 -16.26 -3.01
CA LEU A 572 -14.30 -16.75 -4.04
C LEU A 572 -13.24 -17.68 -3.44
N GLU A 573 -12.70 -17.36 -2.26
CA GLU A 573 -11.63 -18.13 -1.64
C GLU A 573 -12.13 -19.31 -0.79
N PHE A 574 -13.17 -19.09 0.01
CA PHE A 574 -13.63 -20.09 1.00
C PHE A 574 -14.91 -20.82 0.58
N GLY A 575 -15.63 -20.29 -0.41
CA GLY A 575 -17.01 -20.69 -0.72
C GLY A 575 -17.99 -20.18 0.33
N LEU A 576 -19.28 -20.38 0.08
CA LEU A 576 -20.34 -19.88 0.97
C LEU A 576 -20.33 -20.56 2.35
N PRO A 577 -20.51 -19.81 3.46
CA PRO A 577 -20.42 -20.38 4.82
C PRO A 577 -21.38 -21.53 5.10
N TRP A 578 -22.58 -21.50 4.50
CA TRP A 578 -23.59 -22.56 4.67
C TRP A 578 -23.36 -23.78 3.78
N GLU A 579 -22.52 -23.68 2.74
CA GLU A 579 -22.12 -24.80 1.89
C GLU A 579 -20.85 -25.49 2.41
N PHE A 580 -19.94 -24.71 3.01
CA PHE A 580 -18.63 -25.18 3.51
C PHE A 580 -18.39 -24.84 4.99
N PRO A 581 -19.33 -25.14 5.92
CA PRO A 581 -19.23 -24.70 7.31
C PRO A 581 -17.98 -25.20 8.03
N GLU A 582 -17.50 -26.42 7.72
CA GLU A 582 -16.29 -26.97 8.35
C GLU A 582 -15.03 -26.20 7.95
N ARG A 583 -14.95 -25.72 6.70
CA ARG A 583 -13.85 -24.88 6.21
C ARG A 583 -13.80 -23.56 7.00
N TRP A 584 -14.93 -22.89 7.16
CA TRP A 584 -15.03 -21.65 7.92
C TRP A 584 -14.66 -21.82 9.39
N VAL A 585 -15.03 -22.93 10.02
CA VAL A 585 -14.59 -23.28 11.39
C VAL A 585 -13.08 -23.52 11.43
N LYS A 586 -12.50 -24.23 10.46
CA LYS A 586 -11.06 -24.52 10.37
C LYS A 586 -10.24 -23.22 10.22
N LEU A 587 -10.76 -22.26 9.45
CA LEU A 587 -10.14 -20.94 9.21
C LEU A 587 -10.40 -19.94 10.36
N SER A 588 -10.98 -20.37 11.47
CA SER A 588 -11.30 -19.55 12.64
C SER A 588 -10.38 -19.91 13.82
N PRO A 589 -9.35 -19.08 14.13
CA PRO A 589 -8.49 -19.31 15.31
C PRO A 589 -9.27 -19.42 16.62
N PHE A 590 -10.42 -18.75 16.76
CA PHE A 590 -11.29 -18.81 17.92
C PHE A 590 -11.76 -20.24 18.22
N SER A 591 -11.90 -21.09 17.21
CA SER A 591 -12.27 -22.52 17.41
C SER A 591 -11.26 -23.31 18.25
N LYS A 592 -10.04 -22.77 18.41
CA LYS A 592 -8.93 -23.34 19.18
C LYS A 592 -8.45 -22.41 20.31
N VAL A 593 -9.24 -21.44 20.73
CA VAL A 593 -8.88 -20.45 21.76
C VAL A 593 -8.42 -21.07 23.07
N GLN A 594 -8.96 -22.27 23.41
CA GLN A 594 -8.58 -23.03 24.62
C GLN A 594 -7.11 -23.48 24.63
N ASN A 595 -6.46 -23.54 23.46
CA ASN A 595 -5.06 -23.95 23.35
C ASN A 595 -4.11 -22.80 23.67
N ILE A 596 -4.57 -21.54 23.64
CA ILE A 596 -3.72 -20.36 23.84
C ILE A 596 -3.25 -20.31 25.29
N THR A 597 -1.94 -20.37 25.47
CA THR A 597 -1.28 -20.15 26.76
C THR A 597 -0.45 -18.86 26.78
N THR A 598 -0.11 -18.34 25.62
CA THR A 598 0.70 -17.13 25.45
C THR A 598 -0.06 -15.89 25.92
N PRO A 599 0.49 -15.06 26.82
CA PRO A 599 -0.06 -13.74 27.15
C PRO A 599 -0.24 -12.91 25.88
N THR A 600 -1.45 -12.36 25.67
CA THR A 600 -1.79 -11.73 24.39
C THR A 600 -2.43 -10.36 24.57
N LEU A 601 -1.87 -9.36 23.85
CA LEU A 601 -2.41 -8.01 23.70
C LEU A 601 -3.21 -7.95 22.39
N TRP A 602 -4.50 -7.61 22.49
CA TRP A 602 -5.40 -7.39 21.36
C TRP A 602 -5.58 -5.90 21.13
N MET A 603 -5.60 -5.44 19.88
CA MET A 603 -5.77 -4.02 19.56
C MET A 603 -6.55 -3.84 18.26
N GLY A 604 -7.30 -2.74 18.16
CA GLY A 604 -7.98 -2.38 16.91
C GLY A 604 -8.76 -1.06 17.00
N GLY A 605 -9.14 -0.55 15.84
CA GLY A 605 -10.02 0.62 15.73
C GLY A 605 -11.47 0.25 15.99
N ALA A 606 -12.21 1.11 16.70
CA ALA A 606 -13.64 0.90 17.00
C ALA A 606 -14.53 0.93 15.72
N LEU A 607 -14.06 1.59 14.67
CA LEU A 607 -14.76 1.73 13.37
C LEU A 607 -14.05 0.95 12.25
N ASP A 608 -13.28 -0.07 12.59
CA ASP A 608 -12.64 -0.93 11.61
C ASP A 608 -13.69 -1.78 10.86
N TRP A 609 -13.95 -1.42 9.59
CA TRP A 609 -14.83 -2.18 8.69
C TRP A 609 -14.04 -3.08 7.73
N ASN A 610 -12.71 -3.08 7.85
CA ASN A 610 -11.82 -3.97 7.13
C ASN A 610 -11.65 -5.29 7.89
N VAL A 611 -11.22 -5.22 9.17
CA VAL A 611 -11.16 -6.37 10.10
C VAL A 611 -11.81 -5.97 11.42
N PRO A 612 -13.12 -6.15 11.55
CA PRO A 612 -13.92 -5.58 12.63
C PRO A 612 -13.47 -5.99 14.04
N ILE A 613 -13.47 -5.01 14.94
CA ILE A 613 -12.99 -5.14 16.34
C ILE A 613 -13.66 -6.28 17.11
N ILE A 614 -14.88 -6.67 16.74
CA ILE A 614 -15.62 -7.80 17.34
C ILE A 614 -14.78 -9.08 17.43
N ASN A 615 -13.89 -9.32 16.47
CA ASN A 615 -13.00 -10.48 16.46
C ASN A 615 -11.99 -10.45 17.59
N SER A 616 -11.35 -9.30 17.83
CA SER A 616 -10.43 -9.11 18.96
C SER A 616 -11.17 -9.21 20.30
N GLU A 617 -12.41 -8.69 20.37
CA GLU A 617 -13.27 -8.80 21.56
C GLU A 617 -13.62 -10.25 21.88
N GLN A 618 -13.95 -11.06 20.87
CA GLN A 618 -14.25 -12.50 21.04
C GLN A 618 -13.02 -13.27 21.51
N MET A 619 -11.84 -13.04 20.91
CA MET A 619 -10.60 -13.67 21.33
C MET A 619 -10.25 -13.30 22.78
N TYR A 620 -10.34 -11.99 23.12
CA TYR A 620 -10.10 -11.48 24.46
C TYR A 620 -11.03 -12.13 25.50
N ILE A 621 -12.34 -12.16 25.27
CA ILE A 621 -13.29 -12.71 26.23
C ILE A 621 -13.11 -14.22 26.39
N GLY A 622 -12.78 -14.94 25.28
CA GLY A 622 -12.43 -16.36 25.32
C GLY A 622 -11.25 -16.65 26.26
N MET A 623 -10.16 -15.88 26.08
CA MET A 623 -8.96 -15.99 26.93
C MET A 623 -9.25 -15.60 28.40
N LYS A 624 -10.00 -14.50 28.63
CA LYS A 624 -10.39 -14.10 30.01
C LYS A 624 -11.20 -15.20 30.71
N ARG A 625 -12.15 -15.81 29.99
CA ARG A 625 -12.96 -16.92 30.55
C ARG A 625 -12.10 -18.13 30.92
N LEU A 626 -11.00 -18.35 30.20
CA LEU A 626 -10.03 -19.43 30.48
C LEU A 626 -8.99 -19.05 31.55
N GLY A 627 -9.08 -17.84 32.13
CA GLY A 627 -8.15 -17.37 33.17
C GLY A 627 -6.76 -17.03 32.61
N ARG A 628 -6.64 -16.72 31.30
CA ARG A 628 -5.37 -16.39 30.65
C ARG A 628 -5.01 -14.91 30.81
N ASP A 629 -3.72 -14.60 30.84
CA ASP A 629 -3.22 -13.23 30.82
C ASP A 629 -3.48 -12.60 29.45
N THR A 630 -4.31 -11.55 29.42
CA THR A 630 -4.70 -10.88 28.17
C THR A 630 -5.26 -9.50 28.42
N GLN A 631 -5.03 -8.59 27.46
CA GLN A 631 -5.52 -7.22 27.46
C GLN A 631 -6.12 -6.90 26.09
N LEU A 632 -7.15 -6.05 26.06
CA LEU A 632 -7.75 -5.51 24.85
C LEU A 632 -7.67 -3.98 24.89
N VAL A 633 -7.20 -3.36 23.79
CA VAL A 633 -7.16 -1.92 23.58
C VAL A 633 -7.98 -1.58 22.33
N VAL A 634 -9.01 -0.75 22.50
CA VAL A 634 -9.89 -0.28 21.44
C VAL A 634 -9.69 1.21 21.25
N TYR A 635 -9.34 1.64 20.03
CA TYR A 635 -9.13 3.05 19.70
C TYR A 635 -10.43 3.67 19.17
N PRO A 636 -11.06 4.59 19.93
CA PRO A 636 -12.33 5.18 19.53
C PRO A 636 -12.16 6.08 18.31
N GLY A 637 -13.08 5.96 17.35
CA GLY A 637 -13.07 6.76 16.11
C GLY A 637 -12.03 6.32 15.07
N GLU A 638 -11.18 5.33 15.39
CA GLU A 638 -10.19 4.80 14.45
C GLU A 638 -10.75 3.63 13.65
N HIS A 639 -10.26 3.53 12.43
CA HIS A 639 -10.54 2.48 11.44
C HIS A 639 -9.45 1.39 11.44
N HIS A 640 -9.25 0.70 10.30
CA HIS A 640 -8.24 -0.35 10.18
C HIS A 640 -6.82 0.14 10.46
N GLY A 641 -6.48 1.35 10.04
CA GLY A 641 -5.22 2.02 10.40
C GLY A 641 -5.46 3.02 11.52
N ILE A 642 -4.65 2.95 12.57
CA ILE A 642 -4.64 3.95 13.64
C ILE A 642 -3.88 5.18 13.11
N ARG A 643 -4.58 6.29 12.92
CA ARG A 643 -4.05 7.48 12.22
C ARG A 643 -3.85 8.70 13.09
N ARG A 644 -4.58 8.82 14.21
CA ARG A 644 -4.44 9.92 15.14
C ARG A 644 -3.06 9.85 15.81
N PRO A 645 -2.24 10.92 15.77
CA PRO A 645 -0.87 10.90 16.29
C PRO A 645 -0.75 10.42 17.74
N SER A 646 -1.66 10.87 18.62
CA SER A 646 -1.68 10.44 20.03
C SER A 646 -1.94 8.94 20.18
N PHE A 647 -2.81 8.37 19.37
CA PHE A 647 -3.11 6.93 19.37
C PHE A 647 -2.01 6.12 18.71
N GLU A 648 -1.35 6.66 17.68
CA GLU A 648 -0.18 6.04 17.08
C GLU A 648 0.96 5.91 18.08
N LYS A 649 1.20 6.98 18.90
CA LYS A 649 2.15 6.97 19.99
C LYS A 649 1.79 5.91 21.04
N ASP A 650 0.57 5.96 21.58
CA ASP A 650 0.08 5.01 22.57
C ASP A 650 0.21 3.55 22.09
N ARG A 651 -0.10 3.29 20.83
CA ARG A 651 0.04 1.97 20.21
C ARG A 651 1.48 1.47 20.24
N LEU A 652 2.43 2.29 19.77
CA LEU A 652 3.85 1.91 19.70
C LEU A 652 4.45 1.73 21.11
N GLU A 653 4.10 2.60 22.06
CA GLU A 653 4.54 2.48 23.45
C GLU A 653 3.99 1.22 24.12
N ARG A 654 2.70 0.87 23.89
CA ARG A 654 2.10 -0.37 24.43
C ARG A 654 2.71 -1.62 23.82
N TRP A 655 3.00 -1.61 22.51
CA TRP A 655 3.68 -2.74 21.87
C TRP A 655 5.02 -3.01 22.54
N LEU A 656 5.82 -1.95 22.70
CA LEU A 656 7.14 -2.06 23.32
C LEU A 656 7.05 -2.53 24.77
N ALA A 657 6.20 -1.88 25.57
CA ALA A 657 6.02 -2.21 26.98
C ALA A 657 5.53 -3.67 27.19
N TRP A 658 4.61 -4.15 26.34
CA TRP A 658 4.08 -5.52 26.41
C TRP A 658 5.17 -6.58 26.24
N PHE A 659 6.04 -6.39 25.25
CA PHE A 659 7.15 -7.30 25.01
C PHE A 659 8.27 -7.13 26.04
N ASP A 660 8.60 -5.89 26.44
CA ASP A 660 9.66 -5.62 27.43
C ASP A 660 9.36 -6.30 28.78
N GLU A 661 8.13 -6.21 29.26
CA GLU A 661 7.71 -6.85 30.53
C GLU A 661 7.87 -8.38 30.52
N ARG A 662 7.79 -9.02 29.37
CA ARG A 662 7.71 -10.49 29.25
C ARG A 662 8.93 -11.14 28.63
N LEU A 663 9.80 -10.38 27.95
CA LEU A 663 10.95 -10.93 27.23
C LEU A 663 12.30 -10.43 27.77
N LYS A 664 12.30 -9.37 28.57
CA LYS A 664 13.50 -8.83 29.23
C LYS A 664 13.49 -9.20 30.70
#